data_3c95c513fb6627d50ac2af0906de7c7c
#
_entry.id   3c95c513fb6627d50ac2af0906de7c7c
#
_cell.length_a   1.000
_cell.length_b   1.000
_cell.length_c   1.000
_cell.angle_alpha   90.00
_cell.angle_beta   90.00
_cell.angle_gamma   90.00
#
_symmetry.space_group_name_H-M   'P 1'
#
loop_
_entity.id
_entity.type
_entity.pdbx_description
1 polymer ?
#
loop_
_entity_poly.entity_id
_entity_poly.type
_entity_poly.pdbx_seq_one_letter_code
_entity_poly.pdbx_strand_id
1 'polypeptide(L)'
;MLRSWRPLSLLLHRQQRVVVCKGCHWRKHGSSSGSSRRCISCAANAQFLPISRSTSQLIPGAHHKTNHTNNTYPHSSLCQFVRRHMMGSQHELPLDTPILYLKVEEAFAGLTAKERHYAHHLSRASWWGGFIVLCQTSPESPVIFNLLTRLLRSQPLDTLKEVAIGKAGFTEDEFKSLMVYYSCLAFNLGNYLGFGDRKFVPSVSREKLESLIRASKASLEAPEVMEDYMSRALGPMYDLQENKKFLGMPPGGVTMYFTPNCTQEDADLAREFMAAKNMEAWNTRLLKYEEDGQTMLDIRLASVESSSTPAITIHAEDFRGHKFKVSRGDYSFFLAKLNEELQLAKGHAATQAEVQMLEKYAESFRDGTVQAHKDGSMAWVKNRSPAVESYTGFIEVYRDPVNQRAEFESFVAVVNREQSRKFDTLVERAEEEFLPLLPWGREFEEDTFMRPDFSSLDVVTFAASGLPIGINIPNYKDVKEEHGFKNVSLTNVMAARTGIKGGPFLSAADHTLREKHGALALEIQVGLHELLGHGCGKFLRRKDDGTLNFDPEKVKNPYTGEAAAFYEKGENYNSRFTNLASAYEECRAETVALYLGLVDPILDIFGVSESDREDLKYVSWLDMMYAGLKGLEMYQPTQGKWGQAHSQARYVILRVALEAGGGLVTLTETTGEDGLPDLLLSLDRTKIESVGRQAMGDFLTKLQVYRSMGDSKAGRAMFEKYSEVPAEGPHPFAKWHEIVVRKRRPRMVLAMPNTRAVGDDVELVSYTEATDCVVQSWVDRFSPEEYEQVEAALMAFTNTWTK
;
A
#
# COMPACT_ATOMS: atom_id res chain seq x y z
N MET A 1 48.99 -45.04 12.44
CA MET A 1 49.23 -45.05 13.90
C MET A 1 48.10 -44.20 14.53
N LEU A 2 47.36 -44.87 15.35
CA LEU A 2 46.22 -44.41 16.13
C LEU A 2 46.57 -43.35 17.20
N ARG A 3 45.66 -42.42 17.45
CA ARG A 3 45.15 -41.90 18.77
C ARG A 3 44.23 -40.72 18.51
N SER A 4 42.95 -40.94 18.54
CA SER A 4 41.84 -40.73 19.47
C SER A 4 42.05 -39.55 20.44
N TRP A 5 41.17 -38.54 20.33
CA TRP A 5 40.65 -37.75 21.46
C TRP A 5 39.17 -37.39 21.17
N ARG A 6 38.30 -37.70 22.11
CA ARG A 6 36.86 -37.42 22.12
C ARG A 6 36.62 -36.01 22.76
N PRO A 7 35.45 -35.41 22.47
CA PRO A 7 35.17 -34.03 22.84
C PRO A 7 34.52 -33.91 24.24
N LEU A 8 34.84 -32.79 24.90
CA LEU A 8 34.09 -32.27 26.06
C LEU A 8 32.98 -31.35 25.53
N SER A 9 31.72 -31.75 25.77
CA SER A 9 30.54 -30.92 25.57
C SER A 9 30.48 -29.84 26.66
N LEU A 10 30.59 -28.59 26.27
CA LEU A 10 30.22 -27.45 27.11
C LEU A 10 28.92 -26.85 26.53
N LEU A 11 27.82 -27.14 27.21
CA LEU A 11 26.54 -26.46 27.07
C LEU A 11 26.69 -25.02 27.60
N LEU A 12 26.85 -24.07 26.68
CA LEU A 12 26.66 -22.66 26.99
C LEU A 12 25.23 -22.28 26.60
N HIS A 13 24.35 -22.22 27.58
CA HIS A 13 23.08 -21.51 27.51
C HIS A 13 23.38 -20.04 27.20
N ARG A 14 23.25 -19.64 25.94
CA ARG A 14 23.14 -18.21 25.60
C ARG A 14 21.74 -17.73 25.97
N GLN A 15 21.67 -16.96 27.06
CA GLN A 15 20.47 -16.21 27.39
C GLN A 15 20.24 -15.14 26.32
N GLN A 16 19.15 -15.28 25.57
CA GLN A 16 18.61 -14.18 24.74
C GLN A 16 18.18 -13.06 25.68
N ARG A 17 18.77 -11.89 25.52
CA ARG A 17 18.32 -10.68 26.21
C ARG A 17 17.15 -10.10 25.41
N VAL A 18 15.94 -10.41 25.87
CA VAL A 18 14.75 -9.65 25.49
C VAL A 18 14.85 -8.31 26.21
N VAL A 19 14.93 -7.23 25.48
CA VAL A 19 14.79 -5.88 26.05
C VAL A 19 13.31 -5.67 26.33
N VAL A 20 12.90 -6.00 27.55
CA VAL A 20 11.55 -5.68 28.01
C VAL A 20 11.54 -4.19 28.33
N CYS A 21 10.63 -3.44 27.72
CA CYS A 21 10.33 -2.08 28.13
C CYS A 21 10.15 -2.03 29.66
N LYS A 22 10.99 -1.28 30.34
CA LYS A 22 10.88 -1.07 31.80
C LYS A 22 9.65 -0.20 32.07
N GLY A 23 8.49 -0.81 32.23
CA GLY A 23 7.22 -0.13 32.48
C GLY A 23 6.04 -1.06 32.76
N CYS A 24 6.10 -2.32 32.38
CA CYS A 24 5.02 -3.27 32.67
C CYS A 24 5.29 -4.10 33.91
N HIS A 25 4.84 -3.62 35.07
CA HIS A 25 4.82 -4.39 36.33
C HIS A 25 3.60 -5.33 36.33
N TRP A 26 3.82 -6.61 36.01
CA TRP A 26 2.85 -7.66 36.33
C TRP A 26 2.95 -8.07 37.79
N ARG A 27 1.96 -7.73 38.60
CA ARG A 27 1.76 -8.38 39.92
C ARG A 27 1.18 -9.76 39.68
N LYS A 28 1.98 -10.79 39.98
CA LYS A 28 1.47 -12.15 40.18
C LYS A 28 0.67 -12.17 41.50
N HIS A 29 -0.62 -12.44 41.43
CA HIS A 29 -1.38 -12.97 42.54
C HIS A 29 -1.63 -14.45 42.31
N GLY A 30 -1.24 -15.19 43.34
CA GLY A 30 -1.28 -16.64 43.40
C GLY A 30 -2.69 -17.21 43.43
N SER A 31 -2.74 -18.46 43.05
CA SER A 31 -3.88 -19.36 43.04
C SER A 31 -4.51 -19.60 44.41
N SER A 32 -5.82 -19.61 44.52
CA SER A 32 -6.58 -20.64 45.25
C SER A 32 -8.09 -20.58 44.95
N SER A 33 -8.58 -21.69 44.47
CA SER A 33 -9.89 -22.36 44.62
C SER A 33 -11.12 -21.60 45.09
N GLY A 34 -12.22 -21.71 44.31
CA GLY A 34 -13.50 -22.15 44.86
C GLY A 34 -14.62 -21.12 44.95
N SER A 35 -15.70 -21.52 44.39
CA SER A 35 -17.10 -21.25 44.68
C SER A 35 -17.81 -20.07 44.01
N SER A 36 -18.81 -20.50 43.26
CA SER A 36 -19.96 -19.78 42.76
C SER A 36 -20.65 -18.90 43.80
N ARG A 37 -21.01 -17.67 43.42
CA ARG A 37 -22.24 -17.03 43.89
C ARG A 37 -22.75 -16.02 42.85
N ARG A 38 -24.04 -16.20 42.51
CA ARG A 38 -24.89 -15.28 41.77
C ARG A 38 -25.06 -13.97 42.56
N CYS A 39 -25.12 -12.86 41.90
CA CYS A 39 -25.76 -11.65 42.45
C CYS A 39 -26.58 -10.99 41.33
N ILE A 40 -27.76 -10.95 41.53
CA ILE A 40 -29.09 -10.34 41.35
C ILE A 40 -28.97 -8.84 41.06
N SER A 41 -29.59 -8.48 39.94
CA SER A 41 -30.38 -7.31 39.55
C SER A 41 -30.20 -5.97 40.30
N CYS A 42 -30.04 -4.92 39.51
CA CYS A 42 -30.70 -3.64 39.77
C CYS A 42 -31.36 -3.14 38.47
N ALA A 43 -32.68 -3.26 38.44
CA ALA A 43 -33.54 -2.59 37.49
C ALA A 43 -33.88 -1.20 38.04
N ALA A 44 -33.79 -0.18 37.24
CA ALA A 44 -34.37 1.13 37.52
C ALA A 44 -35.29 1.57 36.38
N ASN A 45 -36.51 1.71 36.72
CA ASN A 45 -37.69 2.12 35.97
C ASN A 45 -37.50 3.39 35.15
N ALA A 46 -37.91 3.36 33.89
CA ALA A 46 -38.42 4.53 33.19
C ALA A 46 -39.86 4.25 32.71
N GLN A 47 -40.80 5.02 33.22
CA GLN A 47 -42.20 4.94 32.91
C GLN A 47 -42.52 5.54 31.54
N PHE A 48 -43.18 4.77 30.70
CA PHE A 48 -43.84 5.27 29.49
C PHE A 48 -45.28 5.71 29.82
N LEU A 49 -45.65 6.90 29.40
CA LEU A 49 -47.03 7.35 29.31
C LEU A 49 -47.51 7.27 27.85
N PRO A 50 -48.76 6.82 27.59
CA PRO A 50 -49.25 6.63 26.23
C PRO A 50 -49.93 7.89 25.70
N ILE A 51 -49.69 8.22 24.44
CA ILE A 51 -50.47 9.23 23.72
C ILE A 51 -51.48 8.53 22.83
N SER A 52 -52.75 8.87 23.08
CA SER A 52 -53.95 8.40 22.45
C SER A 52 -54.11 8.82 20.99
N ARG A 53 -54.64 7.89 20.18
CA ARG A 53 -55.22 8.15 18.86
C ARG A 53 -56.50 8.99 18.99
N SER A 54 -56.68 9.96 18.09
CA SER A 54 -58.01 10.41 17.70
C SER A 54 -58.14 10.52 16.19
N THR A 55 -59.12 9.89 15.69
CA THR A 55 -59.63 9.81 14.32
C THR A 55 -60.51 11.02 13.98
N SER A 56 -60.60 11.26 12.66
CA SER A 56 -61.73 11.71 11.87
C SER A 56 -61.57 13.10 11.23
N GLN A 57 -61.80 13.23 10.01
CA GLN A 57 -62.88 13.18 9.06
C GLN A 57 -62.63 14.15 7.93
N LEU A 58 -62.87 13.73 6.72
CA LEU A 58 -62.90 14.45 5.45
C LEU A 58 -64.10 15.39 5.43
N ILE A 59 -64.04 16.54 4.72
CA ILE A 59 -64.96 17.08 3.72
C ILE A 59 -64.33 18.28 2.97
N PRO A 60 -64.75 18.59 1.74
CA PRO A 60 -63.92 19.18 0.68
C PRO A 60 -64.25 20.61 0.24
N GLY A 61 -63.32 21.21 -0.48
CA GLY A 61 -63.58 22.13 -1.53
C GLY A 61 -63.42 23.64 -1.24
N ALA A 62 -62.47 24.26 -1.89
CA ALA A 62 -62.61 25.46 -2.72
C ALA A 62 -61.28 26.01 -3.21
N HIS A 63 -61.26 26.38 -4.49
CA HIS A 63 -60.18 27.10 -5.19
C HIS A 63 -59.84 28.46 -4.57
N HIS A 64 -58.55 28.83 -4.50
CA HIS A 64 -57.96 29.99 -5.19
C HIS A 64 -56.51 30.34 -4.81
N LYS A 65 -55.78 30.59 -5.88
CA LYS A 65 -54.66 31.51 -6.05
C LYS A 65 -53.31 31.28 -5.34
N THR A 66 -52.35 31.06 -6.23
CA THR A 66 -50.87 31.22 -6.14
C THR A 66 -50.42 32.43 -5.32
N ASN A 67 -49.55 32.17 -4.36
CA ASN A 67 -48.49 33.09 -3.97
C ASN A 67 -47.27 32.28 -3.55
N HIS A 68 -46.14 32.48 -4.28
CA HIS A 68 -44.85 32.00 -3.91
C HIS A 68 -44.38 32.63 -2.60
N THR A 69 -44.21 31.85 -1.58
CA THR A 69 -43.35 32.17 -0.42
C THR A 69 -42.43 31.00 -0.15
N ASN A 70 -41.14 31.28 -0.28
CA ASN A 70 -40.03 30.39 0.11
C ASN A 70 -40.20 30.00 1.59
N ASN A 71 -40.59 28.76 1.85
CA ASN A 71 -40.52 28.15 3.18
C ASN A 71 -39.29 27.23 3.24
N THR A 72 -38.17 27.79 3.67
CA THR A 72 -37.02 27.03 4.17
C THR A 72 -37.41 26.40 5.51
N TYR A 73 -37.63 25.08 5.50
CA TYR A 73 -37.70 24.30 6.73
C TYR A 73 -36.32 24.27 7.40
N PRO A 74 -36.20 24.56 8.70
CA PRO A 74 -34.93 24.39 9.39
C PRO A 74 -34.64 22.88 9.53
N HIS A 75 -33.66 22.38 8.80
CA HIS A 75 -33.07 21.09 9.07
C HIS A 75 -32.60 21.05 10.52
N SER A 76 -33.14 20.16 11.31
CA SER A 76 -32.94 20.07 12.76
C SER A 76 -31.41 20.00 13.05
N SER A 77 -30.98 20.82 13.99
CA SER A 77 -29.60 20.85 14.51
C SER A 77 -29.10 19.47 14.96
N LEU A 78 -30.01 18.57 15.28
CA LEU A 78 -29.72 17.18 15.66
C LEU A 78 -29.20 16.36 14.46
N CYS A 79 -29.78 16.51 13.26
CA CYS A 79 -29.27 15.85 12.05
C CYS A 79 -27.89 16.41 11.62
N GLN A 80 -27.65 17.69 11.81
CA GLN A 80 -26.36 18.31 11.53
C GLN A 80 -25.33 17.91 12.60
N PHE A 81 -25.72 17.75 13.86
CA PHE A 81 -24.84 17.30 14.94
C PHE A 81 -24.46 15.82 14.76
N VAL A 82 -25.39 14.95 14.42
CA VAL A 82 -25.16 13.53 14.10
C VAL A 82 -24.31 13.39 12.83
N ARG A 83 -24.59 14.17 11.77
CA ARG A 83 -23.76 14.19 10.55
C ARG A 83 -22.36 14.70 10.82
N ARG A 84 -22.19 15.72 11.65
CA ARG A 84 -20.86 16.28 11.99
C ARG A 84 -20.03 15.31 12.81
N HIS A 85 -20.61 14.55 13.75
CA HIS A 85 -19.92 13.52 14.51
C HIS A 85 -19.61 12.29 13.67
N MET A 86 -20.50 11.88 12.75
CA MET A 86 -20.24 10.76 11.84
C MET A 86 -19.21 11.09 10.74
N MET A 87 -19.11 12.33 10.27
CA MET A 87 -18.14 12.74 9.24
C MET A 87 -16.76 13.06 9.83
N GLY A 88 -16.66 13.54 11.05
CA GLY A 88 -15.38 13.72 11.77
C GLY A 88 -14.64 12.39 11.95
N SER A 89 -15.38 11.34 12.29
CA SER A 89 -14.82 10.01 12.55
C SER A 89 -14.14 9.32 11.37
N GLN A 90 -14.38 9.75 10.12
CA GLN A 90 -13.79 9.08 8.94
C GLN A 90 -12.30 9.35 8.75
N HIS A 91 -11.80 10.48 9.22
CA HIS A 91 -10.41 10.90 9.13
C HIS A 91 -9.64 10.69 10.43
N GLU A 92 -10.33 10.38 11.53
CA GLU A 92 -9.73 10.02 12.81
C GLU A 92 -9.43 8.53 12.87
N LEU A 93 -8.38 8.18 13.57
CA LEU A 93 -7.97 6.78 13.75
C LEU A 93 -8.64 6.22 15.01
N PRO A 94 -9.30 5.05 14.94
CA PRO A 94 -9.88 4.42 16.12
C PRO A 94 -8.82 4.02 17.17
N LEU A 95 -9.17 4.08 18.44
CA LEU A 95 -8.32 3.69 19.56
C LEU A 95 -7.93 2.20 19.56
N ASP A 96 -8.75 1.37 18.93
CA ASP A 96 -8.56 -0.07 18.74
C ASP A 96 -7.85 -0.41 17.43
N THR A 97 -7.18 0.56 16.80
CA THR A 97 -6.33 0.32 15.63
C THR A 97 -5.35 -0.81 15.91
N PRO A 98 -5.39 -1.93 15.16
CA PRO A 98 -4.53 -3.07 15.43
C PRO A 98 -3.06 -2.72 15.20
N ILE A 99 -2.23 -2.99 16.20
CA ILE A 99 -0.78 -2.94 16.10
C ILE A 99 -0.29 -4.37 16.13
N LEU A 100 0.36 -4.80 15.05
CA LEU A 100 0.91 -6.15 14.91
C LEU A 100 2.42 -6.06 14.71
N TYR A 101 3.15 -7.04 15.17
CA TYR A 101 4.59 -7.12 15.01
C TYR A 101 4.97 -8.16 13.95
N LEU A 102 5.87 -7.80 13.04
CA LEU A 102 6.40 -8.70 12.03
C LEU A 102 7.45 -9.62 12.65
N LYS A 103 7.08 -10.86 12.90
CA LYS A 103 7.97 -11.88 13.48
C LYS A 103 9.01 -12.30 12.43
N VAL A 104 10.29 -12.21 12.78
CA VAL A 104 11.42 -12.58 11.92
C VAL A 104 12.61 -13.12 12.72
N GLU A 105 12.44 -13.28 14.04
CA GLU A 105 13.51 -13.66 14.95
C GLU A 105 14.19 -14.97 14.55
N GLU A 106 13.41 -16.00 14.23
CA GLU A 106 13.92 -17.30 13.87
C GLU A 106 14.67 -17.25 12.53
N ALA A 107 14.10 -16.60 11.53
CA ALA A 107 14.72 -16.44 10.23
C ALA A 107 16.05 -15.64 10.34
N PHE A 108 16.03 -14.52 11.07
CA PHE A 108 17.22 -13.68 11.26
C PHE A 108 18.32 -14.40 12.05
N ALA A 109 17.96 -15.18 13.06
CA ALA A 109 18.92 -15.98 13.85
C ALA A 109 19.61 -17.05 13.00
N GLY A 110 18.96 -17.53 11.94
CA GLY A 110 19.51 -18.49 10.96
C GLY A 110 20.61 -17.93 10.06
N LEU A 111 20.75 -16.59 9.98
CA LEU A 111 21.77 -15.93 9.17
C LEU A 111 23.17 -16.05 9.79
N THR A 112 24.21 -16.09 8.97
CA THR A 112 25.60 -15.93 9.42
C THR A 112 25.87 -14.48 9.84
N ALA A 113 26.92 -14.21 10.62
CA ALA A 113 27.30 -12.86 11.00
C ALA A 113 27.49 -11.93 9.78
N LYS A 114 28.10 -12.43 8.71
CA LYS A 114 28.27 -11.67 7.45
C LYS A 114 26.93 -11.30 6.81
N GLU A 115 25.98 -12.23 6.76
CA GLU A 115 24.64 -12.00 6.22
C GLU A 115 23.83 -11.06 7.13
N ARG A 116 23.99 -11.13 8.45
CA ARG A 116 23.39 -10.18 9.37
C ARG A 116 23.92 -8.76 9.18
N HIS A 117 25.22 -8.57 8.98
CA HIS A 117 25.79 -7.27 8.62
C HIS A 117 25.26 -6.74 7.29
N TYR A 118 25.15 -7.63 6.28
CA TYR A 118 24.54 -7.29 4.99
C TYR A 118 23.10 -6.79 5.18
N ALA A 119 22.26 -7.54 5.89
CA ALA A 119 20.89 -7.17 6.19
C ALA A 119 20.79 -5.86 7.01
N HIS A 120 21.72 -5.64 7.97
CA HIS A 120 21.78 -4.43 8.76
C HIS A 120 22.00 -3.17 7.93
N HIS A 121 23.05 -3.17 7.11
CA HIS A 121 23.34 -1.99 6.29
C HIS A 121 22.28 -1.74 5.24
N LEU A 122 21.69 -2.77 4.64
CA LEU A 122 20.55 -2.63 3.73
C LEU A 122 19.32 -2.08 4.47
N SER A 123 19.05 -2.52 5.71
CA SER A 123 17.94 -2.00 6.51
C SER A 123 18.15 -0.52 6.85
N ARG A 124 19.37 -0.12 7.18
CA ARG A 124 19.70 1.29 7.40
C ARG A 124 19.55 2.12 6.12
N ALA A 125 20.04 1.61 4.99
CA ALA A 125 19.83 2.24 3.67
C ALA A 125 18.34 2.44 3.38
N SER A 126 17.53 1.41 3.64
CA SER A 126 16.08 1.46 3.47
C SER A 126 15.44 2.57 4.30
N TRP A 127 15.81 2.71 5.58
CA TRP A 127 15.24 3.74 6.45
C TRP A 127 15.71 5.16 6.11
N TRP A 128 16.96 5.34 5.64
CA TRP A 128 17.40 6.64 5.09
C TRP A 128 16.57 7.04 3.86
N GLY A 129 16.30 6.09 2.97
CA GLY A 129 15.41 6.32 1.82
C GLY A 129 13.95 6.51 2.21
N GLY A 130 13.49 5.93 3.33
CA GLY A 130 12.13 6.10 3.85
C GLY A 130 11.76 7.56 4.11
N PHE A 131 12.72 8.44 4.44
CA PHE A 131 12.47 9.87 4.58
C PHE A 131 12.11 10.55 3.23
N ILE A 132 12.50 9.96 2.10
CA ILE A 132 12.06 10.42 0.77
C ILE A 132 10.54 10.24 0.64
N VAL A 133 9.98 9.15 1.17
CA VAL A 133 8.53 8.90 1.13
C VAL A 133 7.75 9.98 1.89
N LEU A 134 8.27 10.44 3.05
CA LEU A 134 7.69 11.61 3.75
C LEU A 134 7.64 12.83 2.83
N CYS A 135 8.71 13.08 2.06
CA CYS A 135 8.79 14.17 1.09
C CYS A 135 7.89 13.97 -0.14
N GLN A 136 7.52 12.73 -0.46
CA GLN A 136 6.64 12.39 -1.58
C GLN A 136 5.15 12.33 -1.18
N THR A 137 4.84 12.33 0.13
CA THR A 137 3.46 12.18 0.61
C THR A 137 2.69 13.50 0.59
N SER A 138 3.10 14.48 1.39
CA SER A 138 2.43 15.79 1.46
C SER A 138 3.40 16.88 1.91
N PRO A 139 3.10 18.17 1.66
CA PRO A 139 3.96 19.28 2.09
C PRO A 139 4.17 19.33 3.60
N GLU A 140 3.16 18.90 4.36
CA GLU A 140 3.19 18.92 5.83
C GLU A 140 3.78 17.66 6.47
N SER A 141 3.83 16.52 5.78
CA SER A 141 4.34 15.24 6.36
C SER A 141 5.73 15.35 6.98
N PRO A 142 6.73 16.00 6.34
CA PRO A 142 8.07 16.16 6.90
C PRO A 142 8.07 16.95 8.23
N VAL A 143 7.29 18.04 8.30
CA VAL A 143 7.25 18.88 9.51
C VAL A 143 6.46 18.22 10.63
N ILE A 144 5.37 17.52 10.32
CA ILE A 144 4.60 16.75 11.30
C ILE A 144 5.49 15.64 11.90
N PHE A 145 6.26 14.94 11.07
CA PHE A 145 7.18 13.92 11.52
C PHE A 145 8.23 14.52 12.46
N ASN A 146 8.89 15.61 12.09
CA ASN A 146 9.87 16.30 12.92
C ASN A 146 9.28 16.73 14.26
N LEU A 147 8.12 17.39 14.26
CA LEU A 147 7.43 17.86 15.45
C LEU A 147 7.16 16.72 16.45
N LEU A 148 6.51 15.65 15.97
CA LEU A 148 6.11 14.55 16.84
C LEU A 148 7.29 13.67 17.25
N THR A 149 8.22 13.37 16.34
CA THR A 149 9.41 12.58 16.67
C THR A 149 10.27 13.29 17.72
N ARG A 150 10.49 14.60 17.58
CA ARG A 150 11.23 15.39 18.56
C ARG A 150 10.51 15.42 19.92
N LEU A 151 9.19 15.59 19.93
CA LEU A 151 8.37 15.51 21.13
C LEU A 151 8.57 14.16 21.87
N LEU A 152 8.44 13.05 21.12
CA LEU A 152 8.43 11.68 21.66
C LEU A 152 9.83 11.21 22.08
N ARG A 153 10.91 11.66 21.44
CA ARG A 153 12.28 11.27 21.79
C ARG A 153 12.91 12.14 22.89
N SER A 154 12.32 13.29 23.22
CA SER A 154 12.91 14.23 24.19
C SER A 154 12.87 13.76 25.63
N GLN A 155 11.94 12.86 25.97
CA GLN A 155 11.75 12.34 27.33
C GLN A 155 11.07 10.97 27.28
N PRO A 156 11.20 10.14 28.33
CA PRO A 156 10.49 8.86 28.43
C PRO A 156 8.99 9.02 28.25
N LEU A 157 8.34 8.07 27.56
CA LEU A 157 6.90 8.13 27.25
C LEU A 157 6.02 8.24 28.50
N ASP A 158 6.37 7.53 29.60
CA ASP A 158 5.63 7.62 30.87
C ASP A 158 5.67 9.06 31.41
N THR A 159 6.84 9.72 31.37
CA THR A 159 6.98 11.11 31.77
C THR A 159 6.21 12.06 30.88
N LEU A 160 6.21 11.82 29.55
CA LEU A 160 5.42 12.61 28.63
C LEU A 160 3.91 12.45 28.87
N LYS A 161 3.46 11.23 29.21
CA LYS A 161 2.09 10.93 29.62
C LYS A 161 1.67 11.66 30.88
N GLU A 162 2.54 11.71 31.89
CA GLU A 162 2.30 12.50 33.13
C GLU A 162 2.13 13.99 32.81
N VAL A 163 2.94 14.53 31.91
CA VAL A 163 2.81 15.92 31.42
C VAL A 163 1.50 16.12 30.66
N ALA A 164 1.13 15.18 29.78
CA ALA A 164 -0.10 15.24 29.01
C ALA A 164 -1.34 15.29 29.91
N ILE A 165 -1.43 14.39 30.87
CA ILE A 165 -2.58 14.31 31.78
C ILE A 165 -2.56 15.47 32.79
N GLY A 166 -1.43 15.69 33.45
CA GLY A 166 -1.32 16.64 34.58
C GLY A 166 -1.27 18.10 34.16
N LYS A 167 -0.74 18.44 32.96
CA LYS A 167 -0.53 19.82 32.53
C LYS A 167 -1.35 20.20 31.28
N ALA A 168 -1.53 19.28 30.34
CA ALA A 168 -2.23 19.55 29.08
C ALA A 168 -3.69 19.11 29.08
N GLY A 169 -4.17 18.48 30.18
CA GLY A 169 -5.57 18.08 30.35
C GLY A 169 -6.03 16.93 29.44
N PHE A 170 -5.08 16.04 29.07
CA PHE A 170 -5.39 14.82 28.33
C PHE A 170 -6.10 13.80 29.22
N THR A 171 -6.97 13.00 28.63
CA THR A 171 -7.37 11.71 29.19
C THR A 171 -6.38 10.63 28.78
N GLU A 172 -6.45 9.44 29.42
CA GLU A 172 -5.68 8.25 29.02
C GLU A 172 -5.93 7.88 27.55
N ASP A 173 -7.20 7.92 27.14
CA ASP A 173 -7.60 7.61 25.76
C ASP A 173 -7.09 8.64 24.76
N GLU A 174 -7.06 9.91 25.09
CA GLU A 174 -6.49 10.94 24.23
C GLU A 174 -4.97 10.78 24.07
N PHE A 175 -4.25 10.41 25.13
CA PHE A 175 -2.83 10.11 25.02
C PHE A 175 -2.59 8.88 24.15
N LYS A 176 -3.35 7.81 24.36
CA LYS A 176 -3.30 6.62 23.51
C LYS A 176 -3.61 6.96 22.05
N SER A 177 -4.61 7.80 21.79
CA SER A 177 -4.98 8.27 20.44
C SER A 177 -3.83 9.01 19.76
N LEU A 178 -3.07 9.83 20.48
CA LEU A 178 -1.87 10.47 19.95
C LEU A 178 -0.79 9.47 19.56
N MET A 179 -0.60 8.41 20.38
CA MET A 179 0.35 7.33 20.08
C MET A 179 -0.10 6.53 18.83
N VAL A 180 -1.40 6.25 18.69
CA VAL A 180 -1.97 5.62 17.49
C VAL A 180 -1.74 6.49 16.26
N TYR A 181 -1.99 7.81 16.36
CA TYR A 181 -1.73 8.74 15.26
C TYR A 181 -0.27 8.72 14.81
N TYR A 182 0.67 8.82 15.75
CA TYR A 182 2.11 8.74 15.43
C TYR A 182 2.48 7.39 14.82
N SER A 183 1.97 6.30 15.36
CA SER A 183 2.23 4.96 14.83
C SER A 183 1.77 4.82 13.38
N CYS A 184 0.60 5.37 13.04
CA CYS A 184 0.11 5.41 11.66
C CYS A 184 0.93 6.34 10.76
N LEU A 185 1.33 7.52 11.27
CA LEU A 185 2.21 8.46 10.55
C LEU A 185 3.55 7.80 10.20
N ALA A 186 4.15 7.13 11.16
CA ALA A 186 5.43 6.44 11.02
C ALA A 186 5.35 5.22 10.10
N PHE A 187 4.25 4.47 10.16
CA PHE A 187 4.03 3.29 9.30
C PHE A 187 3.75 3.67 7.85
N ASN A 188 2.96 4.73 7.61
CA ASN A 188 2.65 5.20 6.27
C ASN A 188 3.68 6.20 5.72
N LEU A 189 4.71 6.55 6.48
CA LEU A 189 5.69 7.59 6.15
C LEU A 189 5.01 8.87 5.63
N GLY A 190 3.99 9.33 6.39
CA GLY A 190 3.22 10.52 6.09
C GLY A 190 1.83 10.51 6.71
N ASN A 191 1.10 11.62 6.59
CA ASN A 191 -0.23 11.82 7.16
C ASN A 191 -1.39 11.43 6.21
N TYR A 192 -1.08 10.60 5.21
CA TYR A 192 -2.05 9.96 4.32
C TYR A 192 -1.84 8.45 4.32
N LEU A 193 -2.92 7.67 4.31
CA LEU A 193 -2.85 6.22 4.26
C LEU A 193 -2.20 5.76 2.95
N GLY A 194 -1.26 4.84 3.00
CA GLY A 194 -0.57 4.29 1.84
C GLY A 194 -1.50 3.53 0.89
N PHE A 195 -2.56 2.91 1.43
CA PHE A 195 -3.64 2.33 0.63
C PHE A 195 -4.90 3.18 0.80
N GLY A 196 -5.34 3.84 -0.29
CA GLY A 196 -6.54 4.66 -0.36
C GLY A 196 -6.32 6.16 -0.25
N ASP A 197 -5.06 6.60 -0.10
CA ASP A 197 -4.60 7.99 -0.24
C ASP A 197 -5.39 9.02 0.56
N ARG A 198 -6.06 8.56 1.64
CA ARG A 198 -6.90 9.40 2.49
C ARG A 198 -6.09 9.96 3.65
N LYS A 199 -6.22 11.27 3.86
CA LYS A 199 -5.67 11.95 5.03
C LYS A 199 -6.26 11.41 6.33
N PHE A 200 -5.43 11.27 7.35
CA PHE A 200 -5.86 11.04 8.72
C PHE A 200 -5.35 12.14 9.64
N VAL A 201 -6.15 12.44 10.66
CA VAL A 201 -5.92 13.52 11.61
C VAL A 201 -5.95 13.00 13.05
N PRO A 202 -5.28 13.68 14.01
CA PRO A 202 -5.39 13.30 15.41
C PRO A 202 -6.82 13.46 15.93
N SER A 203 -7.28 12.54 16.78
CA SER A 203 -8.55 12.67 17.50
C SER A 203 -8.46 13.62 18.70
N VAL A 204 -7.23 13.96 19.12
CA VAL A 204 -6.95 14.95 20.16
C VAL A 204 -7.15 16.34 19.60
N SER A 205 -7.74 17.25 20.36
CA SER A 205 -7.91 18.65 19.90
C SER A 205 -6.56 19.33 19.71
N ARG A 206 -6.53 20.27 18.76
CA ARG A 206 -5.33 21.06 18.45
C ARG A 206 -4.80 21.80 19.68
N GLU A 207 -5.70 22.38 20.48
CA GLU A 207 -5.35 23.15 21.67
C GLU A 207 -4.68 22.29 22.75
N LYS A 208 -5.18 21.07 22.97
CA LYS A 208 -4.56 20.12 23.91
C LYS A 208 -3.19 19.68 23.40
N LEU A 209 -3.07 19.31 22.11
CA LEU A 209 -1.78 18.93 21.53
C LEU A 209 -0.76 20.06 21.63
N GLU A 210 -1.14 21.29 21.31
CA GLU A 210 -0.28 22.48 21.46
C GLU A 210 0.13 22.68 22.94
N SER A 211 -0.81 22.52 23.86
CA SER A 211 -0.51 22.61 25.31
C SER A 211 0.49 21.54 25.76
N LEU A 212 0.36 20.31 25.28
CA LEU A 212 1.31 19.24 25.56
C LEU A 212 2.70 19.56 25.03
N ILE A 213 2.79 19.99 23.75
CA ILE A 213 4.07 20.34 23.11
C ILE A 213 4.76 21.45 23.90
N ARG A 214 4.06 22.52 24.25
CA ARG A 214 4.61 23.65 25.02
C ARG A 214 5.07 23.25 26.44
N ALA A 215 4.40 22.27 27.06
CA ALA A 215 4.74 21.77 28.38
C ALA A 215 5.82 20.67 28.36
N SER A 216 6.23 20.19 27.20
CA SER A 216 7.19 19.11 27.02
C SER A 216 8.65 19.56 27.23
N LYS A 217 9.52 18.59 27.47
CA LYS A 217 10.95 18.81 27.54
C LYS A 217 11.51 19.31 26.20
N ALA A 218 10.96 18.87 25.07
CA ALA A 218 11.37 19.34 23.74
C ALA A 218 11.27 20.87 23.58
N SER A 219 10.15 21.47 24.04
CA SER A 219 9.96 22.91 23.99
C SER A 219 10.81 23.67 25.03
N LEU A 220 11.14 23.02 26.15
CA LEU A 220 12.04 23.64 27.15
C LEU A 220 13.50 23.70 26.66
N GLU A 221 13.94 22.69 25.89
CA GLU A 221 15.31 22.60 25.38
C GLU A 221 15.52 23.36 24.08
N ALA A 222 14.49 23.45 23.21
CA ALA A 222 14.57 24.09 21.90
C ALA A 222 13.28 24.86 21.55
N PRO A 223 12.94 25.93 22.30
CA PRO A 223 11.64 26.62 22.17
C PRO A 223 11.40 27.19 20.78
N GLU A 224 12.41 27.79 20.14
CA GLU A 224 12.28 28.40 18.81
C GLU A 224 12.05 27.33 17.72
N VAL A 225 12.72 26.20 17.81
CA VAL A 225 12.56 25.08 16.87
C VAL A 225 11.15 24.48 16.98
N MET A 226 10.69 24.26 18.21
CA MET A 226 9.36 23.71 18.43
C MET A 226 8.25 24.68 18.02
N GLU A 227 8.45 25.99 18.18
CA GLU A 227 7.51 27.00 17.73
C GLU A 227 7.45 27.05 16.17
N ASP A 228 8.60 26.97 15.49
CA ASP A 228 8.63 26.88 14.02
C ASP A 228 7.88 25.63 13.53
N TYR A 229 8.15 24.47 14.15
CA TYR A 229 7.45 23.23 13.78
C TYR A 229 5.95 23.31 14.05
N MET A 230 5.51 23.81 15.21
CA MET A 230 4.10 23.98 15.54
C MET A 230 3.38 24.89 14.55
N SER A 231 4.01 26.04 14.23
CA SER A 231 3.43 27.02 13.31
C SER A 231 3.14 26.45 11.92
N ARG A 232 3.99 25.55 11.45
CA ARG A 232 3.91 24.92 10.13
C ARG A 232 3.07 23.62 10.11
N ALA A 233 3.10 22.84 11.20
CA ALA A 233 2.48 21.51 11.24
C ALA A 233 1.03 21.54 11.71
N LEU A 234 0.72 22.27 12.81
CA LEU A 234 -0.57 22.13 13.48
C LEU A 234 -1.77 22.55 12.62
N GLY A 235 -1.65 23.62 11.85
CA GLY A 235 -2.71 24.02 10.92
C GLY A 235 -3.00 22.95 9.87
N PRO A 236 -2.02 22.61 9.02
CA PRO A 236 -2.18 21.59 7.99
C PRO A 236 -2.54 20.19 8.54
N MET A 237 -2.03 19.78 9.71
CA MET A 237 -2.32 18.48 10.33
C MET A 237 -3.83 18.24 10.50
N TYR A 238 -4.58 19.26 10.90
CA TYR A 238 -6.03 19.19 11.13
C TYR A 238 -6.90 19.66 9.96
N ASP A 239 -6.27 20.14 8.87
CA ASP A 239 -7.01 20.67 7.71
C ASP A 239 -7.68 19.55 6.90
N LEU A 240 -9.02 19.59 6.85
CA LEU A 240 -9.89 18.65 6.14
C LEU A 240 -10.73 19.37 5.05
N GLN A 241 -10.19 20.45 4.44
CA GLN A 241 -10.78 20.98 3.22
C GLN A 241 -10.86 19.91 2.14
N GLU A 242 -11.85 19.97 1.25
CA GLU A 242 -12.13 18.90 0.27
C GLU A 242 -10.88 18.49 -0.53
N ASN A 243 -10.12 19.48 -1.01
CA ASN A 243 -8.89 19.26 -1.78
C ASN A 243 -7.68 18.82 -0.94
N LYS A 244 -7.85 18.65 0.38
CA LYS A 244 -6.82 18.17 1.31
C LYS A 244 -7.11 16.76 1.85
N LYS A 245 -8.29 16.23 1.58
CA LYS A 245 -8.73 14.94 2.13
C LYS A 245 -8.04 13.75 1.48
N PHE A 246 -7.58 13.89 0.23
CA PHE A 246 -6.99 12.81 -0.55
C PHE A 246 -5.78 13.27 -1.34
N LEU A 247 -4.88 12.34 -1.63
CA LEU A 247 -3.85 12.57 -2.64
C LEU A 247 -4.47 12.58 -4.04
N GLY A 248 -3.84 13.29 -4.96
CA GLY A 248 -4.31 13.40 -6.33
C GLY A 248 -3.83 14.65 -7.04
N MET A 249 -4.20 14.79 -8.31
CA MET A 249 -3.80 15.94 -9.14
C MET A 249 -4.42 17.24 -8.63
N PRO A 250 -3.66 18.35 -8.53
CA PRO A 250 -4.20 19.65 -8.24
C PRO A 250 -5.23 20.13 -9.31
N PRO A 251 -6.23 20.94 -8.94
CA PRO A 251 -6.51 21.47 -7.61
C PRO A 251 -7.38 20.53 -6.75
N GLY A 252 -7.73 19.34 -7.24
CA GLY A 252 -8.67 18.42 -6.60
C GLY A 252 -8.07 17.58 -5.48
N GLY A 253 -6.75 17.46 -5.38
CA GLY A 253 -6.04 16.66 -4.37
C GLY A 253 -4.66 17.22 -4.07
N VAL A 254 -3.91 16.50 -3.20
CA VAL A 254 -2.55 16.82 -2.81
C VAL A 254 -1.58 15.87 -3.50
N THR A 255 -0.48 16.38 -4.02
CA THR A 255 0.63 15.57 -4.53
C THR A 255 1.95 16.27 -4.30
N MET A 256 3.02 15.49 -4.20
CA MET A 256 4.40 16.01 -4.15
C MET A 256 5.17 15.74 -5.45
N TYR A 257 4.54 15.05 -6.41
CA TYR A 257 5.13 14.81 -7.74
C TYR A 257 5.00 16.03 -8.67
N PHE A 258 4.08 16.93 -8.36
CA PHE A 258 3.77 18.15 -9.11
C PHE A 258 3.61 19.33 -8.17
N THR A 259 4.09 20.51 -8.54
CA THR A 259 3.76 21.73 -7.79
C THR A 259 2.25 22.01 -7.87
N PRO A 260 1.67 22.69 -6.86
CA PRO A 260 0.21 22.90 -6.78
C PRO A 260 -0.42 23.66 -7.95
N ASN A 261 0.39 24.34 -8.75
CA ASN A 261 -0.02 25.09 -9.95
C ASN A 261 0.15 24.29 -11.26
N CYS A 262 0.58 23.02 -11.19
CA CYS A 262 0.59 22.14 -12.36
C CYS A 262 -0.82 21.65 -12.69
N THR A 263 -1.08 21.46 -13.98
CA THR A 263 -2.31 20.90 -14.53
C THR A 263 -2.07 19.55 -15.17
N GLN A 264 -3.15 18.88 -15.60
CA GLN A 264 -3.02 17.65 -16.39
C GLN A 264 -2.29 17.89 -17.72
N GLU A 265 -2.52 19.05 -18.35
CA GLU A 265 -1.87 19.45 -19.60
C GLU A 265 -0.35 19.63 -19.40
N ASP A 266 0.08 20.21 -18.27
CA ASP A 266 1.50 20.31 -17.94
C ASP A 266 2.14 18.91 -17.78
N ALA A 267 1.43 17.96 -17.16
CA ALA A 267 1.90 16.60 -16.99
C ALA A 267 2.00 15.85 -18.34
N ASP A 268 1.02 16.02 -19.22
CA ASP A 268 1.00 15.45 -20.56
C ASP A 268 2.13 16.01 -21.42
N LEU A 269 2.33 17.32 -21.38
CA LEU A 269 3.39 18.00 -22.11
C LEU A 269 4.79 17.58 -21.60
N ALA A 270 4.96 17.42 -20.28
CA ALA A 270 6.21 16.90 -19.70
C ALA A 270 6.49 15.47 -20.16
N ARG A 271 5.45 14.61 -20.24
CA ARG A 271 5.58 13.26 -20.78
C ARG A 271 6.10 13.26 -22.23
N GLU A 272 5.53 14.13 -23.09
CA GLU A 272 5.96 14.27 -24.49
C GLU A 272 7.39 14.81 -24.60
N PHE A 273 7.76 15.77 -23.77
CA PHE A 273 9.13 16.28 -23.70
C PHE A 273 10.11 15.19 -23.29
N MET A 274 9.80 14.45 -22.23
CA MET A 274 10.67 13.36 -21.73
C MET A 274 10.82 12.26 -22.78
N ALA A 275 9.73 11.88 -23.47
CA ALA A 275 9.78 10.90 -24.56
C ALA A 275 10.69 11.39 -25.71
N ALA A 276 10.60 12.67 -26.11
CA ALA A 276 11.46 13.26 -27.13
C ALA A 276 12.95 13.30 -26.74
N LYS A 277 13.24 13.26 -25.41
CA LYS A 277 14.61 13.22 -24.85
C LYS A 277 15.06 11.81 -24.45
N ASN A 278 14.26 10.79 -24.72
CA ASN A 278 14.49 9.42 -24.29
C ASN A 278 14.73 9.30 -22.77
N MET A 279 13.91 10.03 -21.99
CA MET A 279 13.92 10.04 -20.53
C MET A 279 12.73 9.29 -19.97
N GLU A 280 12.93 8.57 -18.88
CA GLU A 280 11.87 7.91 -18.11
C GLU A 280 11.58 8.69 -16.82
N ALA A 281 10.32 8.61 -16.35
CA ALA A 281 9.84 9.48 -15.28
C ALA A 281 10.05 8.95 -13.85
N TRP A 282 10.47 7.70 -13.67
CA TRP A 282 10.46 6.96 -12.40
C TRP A 282 10.93 7.78 -11.20
N ASN A 283 12.08 8.41 -11.29
CA ASN A 283 12.74 9.16 -10.22
C ASN A 283 12.65 10.67 -10.39
N THR A 284 11.54 11.18 -10.97
CA THR A 284 11.39 12.61 -11.28
C THR A 284 10.25 13.26 -10.52
N ARG A 285 10.29 14.59 -10.43
CA ARG A 285 9.16 15.47 -10.13
C ARG A 285 9.04 16.55 -11.19
N LEU A 286 7.85 17.15 -11.34
CA LEU A 286 7.62 18.30 -12.23
C LEU A 286 7.32 19.53 -11.39
N LEU A 287 8.17 20.55 -11.50
CA LEU A 287 8.00 21.83 -10.83
C LEU A 287 7.69 22.91 -11.86
N LYS A 288 6.64 23.67 -11.61
CA LYS A 288 6.23 24.80 -12.45
C LYS A 288 6.40 26.09 -11.65
N TYR A 289 7.21 27.01 -12.16
CA TYR A 289 7.52 28.27 -11.50
C TYR A 289 7.89 29.36 -12.52
N GLU A 290 7.95 30.60 -12.06
CA GLU A 290 8.39 31.75 -12.89
C GLU A 290 9.91 31.98 -12.70
N GLU A 291 10.65 32.05 -13.80
CA GLU A 291 12.08 32.40 -13.85
C GLU A 291 12.27 33.45 -14.95
N ASP A 292 12.82 34.60 -14.61
CA ASP A 292 13.06 35.75 -15.55
C ASP A 292 11.81 36.16 -16.35
N GLY A 293 10.62 36.09 -15.74
CA GLY A 293 9.34 36.45 -16.36
C GLY A 293 8.83 35.44 -17.38
N GLN A 294 9.34 34.22 -17.35
CA GLN A 294 8.89 33.09 -18.15
C GLN A 294 8.50 31.91 -17.26
N THR A 295 7.40 31.25 -17.63
CA THR A 295 6.99 29.99 -16.94
C THR A 295 7.93 28.88 -17.30
N MET A 296 8.58 28.28 -16.29
CA MET A 296 9.49 27.15 -16.39
C MET A 296 8.83 25.87 -15.95
N LEU A 297 8.98 24.79 -16.71
CA LEU A 297 8.66 23.43 -16.36
C LEU A 297 9.97 22.68 -16.07
N ASP A 298 10.30 22.51 -14.79
CA ASP A 298 11.54 21.85 -14.33
C ASP A 298 11.28 20.40 -13.98
N ILE A 299 11.80 19.49 -14.78
CA ILE A 299 11.86 18.04 -14.48
C ILE A 299 13.05 17.82 -13.55
N ARG A 300 12.75 17.59 -12.26
CA ARG A 300 13.76 17.42 -11.24
C ARG A 300 14.05 15.97 -10.96
N LEU A 301 15.31 15.55 -11.15
CA LEU A 301 15.81 14.20 -10.97
C LEU A 301 16.30 13.99 -9.53
N ALA A 302 15.85 12.89 -8.91
CA ALA A 302 16.40 12.39 -7.67
C ALA A 302 17.87 11.97 -7.85
N SER A 303 18.79 12.64 -7.16
CA SER A 303 20.23 12.33 -7.22
C SER A 303 21.00 12.99 -6.08
N VAL A 304 22.14 12.39 -5.72
CA VAL A 304 23.09 13.01 -4.79
C VAL A 304 23.73 14.24 -5.42
N GLU A 305 24.16 14.10 -6.66
CA GLU A 305 24.83 15.19 -7.37
C GLU A 305 23.85 16.21 -7.91
N SER A 306 24.15 17.49 -7.63
CA SER A 306 23.46 18.64 -8.20
C SER A 306 24.15 19.18 -9.46
N SER A 307 25.42 18.79 -9.72
CA SER A 307 26.16 19.16 -10.93
C SER A 307 25.64 18.43 -12.15
N SER A 308 25.71 19.04 -13.32
CA SER A 308 25.18 18.45 -14.54
C SER A 308 26.10 17.41 -15.16
N THR A 309 25.54 16.20 -15.39
CA THR A 309 26.01 15.35 -16.46
C THR A 309 25.35 15.82 -17.75
N PRO A 310 26.07 16.17 -18.80
CA PRO A 310 25.48 16.75 -20.02
C PRO A 310 24.36 15.93 -20.63
N ALA A 311 24.38 14.60 -20.40
CA ALA A 311 23.38 13.68 -20.93
C ALA A 311 21.99 13.77 -20.26
N ILE A 312 21.90 14.30 -19.01
CA ILE A 312 20.65 14.33 -18.22
C ILE A 312 20.32 15.69 -17.60
N THR A 313 21.09 16.73 -17.92
CA THR A 313 20.81 18.09 -17.46
C THR A 313 20.57 18.99 -18.66
N ILE A 314 19.42 19.67 -18.66
CA ILE A 314 19.04 20.67 -19.66
C ILE A 314 18.80 21.97 -18.90
N HIS A 315 19.59 23.01 -19.18
CA HIS A 315 19.49 24.28 -18.45
C HIS A 315 18.20 25.04 -18.77
N ALA A 316 17.91 25.22 -20.04
CA ALA A 316 16.61 25.70 -20.50
C ALA A 316 16.46 25.39 -22.00
N GLU A 317 15.32 24.91 -22.42
CA GLU A 317 15.03 24.54 -23.81
C GLU A 317 13.56 24.87 -24.15
N ASP A 318 13.32 25.33 -25.37
CA ASP A 318 11.98 25.50 -25.89
C ASP A 318 11.43 24.20 -26.47
N PHE A 319 10.28 23.78 -25.98
CA PHE A 319 9.56 22.63 -26.51
C PHE A 319 8.07 22.97 -26.65
N ARG A 320 7.56 22.95 -27.89
CA ARG A 320 6.15 23.28 -28.20
C ARG A 320 5.67 24.60 -27.60
N GLY A 321 6.53 25.59 -27.53
CA GLY A 321 6.21 26.93 -27.00
C GLY A 321 6.27 27.06 -25.48
N HIS A 322 6.79 26.06 -24.79
CA HIS A 322 7.00 26.06 -23.35
C HIS A 322 8.48 25.93 -23.03
N LYS A 323 8.93 26.52 -21.92
CA LYS A 323 10.31 26.41 -21.44
C LYS A 323 10.44 25.18 -20.53
N PHE A 324 11.34 24.28 -20.90
CA PHE A 324 11.68 23.12 -20.11
C PHE A 324 13.09 23.20 -19.56
N LYS A 325 13.26 22.66 -18.36
CA LYS A 325 14.54 22.49 -17.68
C LYS A 325 14.60 21.08 -17.12
N VAL A 326 15.78 20.47 -17.09
CA VAL A 326 16.04 19.23 -16.37
C VAL A 326 17.13 19.51 -15.35
N SER A 327 16.78 19.43 -14.07
CA SER A 327 17.67 19.67 -12.95
C SER A 327 17.89 18.41 -12.11
N ARG A 328 18.92 18.42 -11.26
CA ARG A 328 19.35 17.29 -10.42
C ARG A 328 19.47 17.71 -8.96
N GLY A 329 19.67 16.76 -8.07
CA GLY A 329 19.89 17.01 -6.65
C GLY A 329 18.63 16.91 -5.80
N ASP A 330 17.50 16.38 -6.35
CA ASP A 330 16.33 16.11 -5.52
C ASP A 330 16.64 15.00 -4.51
N TYR A 331 16.21 15.18 -3.25
CA TYR A 331 16.43 14.25 -2.13
C TYR A 331 17.93 13.97 -1.83
N SER A 332 18.84 14.83 -2.28
CA SER A 332 20.31 14.60 -2.28
C SER A 332 20.86 14.13 -0.94
N PHE A 333 20.43 14.73 0.19
CA PHE A 333 20.90 14.33 1.52
C PHE A 333 20.58 12.88 1.86
N PHE A 334 19.31 12.48 1.66
CA PHE A 334 18.85 11.13 1.99
C PHE A 334 19.49 10.07 1.07
N LEU A 335 19.62 10.38 -0.22
CA LEU A 335 20.29 9.52 -1.19
C LEU A 335 21.79 9.37 -0.90
N ALA A 336 22.45 10.42 -0.39
CA ALA A 336 23.84 10.34 0.04
C ALA A 336 24.00 9.38 1.22
N LYS A 337 23.15 9.51 2.26
CA LYS A 337 23.14 8.62 3.43
C LYS A 337 22.81 7.17 3.05
N LEU A 338 21.84 6.97 2.18
CA LEU A 338 21.52 5.66 1.62
C LEU A 338 22.74 5.05 0.90
N ASN A 339 23.44 5.83 0.07
CA ASN A 339 24.63 5.36 -0.63
C ASN A 339 25.80 5.00 0.31
N GLU A 340 25.97 5.75 1.42
CA GLU A 340 26.95 5.38 2.46
C GLU A 340 26.68 3.95 2.96
N GLU A 341 25.44 3.63 3.29
CA GLU A 341 25.04 2.31 3.79
C GLU A 341 25.14 1.22 2.71
N LEU A 342 24.78 1.51 1.44
CA LEU A 342 24.99 0.55 0.34
C LEU A 342 26.48 0.19 0.13
N GLN A 343 27.40 1.14 0.31
CA GLN A 343 28.83 0.86 0.24
C GLN A 343 29.29 -0.04 1.41
N LEU A 344 28.74 0.15 2.62
CA LEU A 344 29.00 -0.73 3.75
C LEU A 344 28.42 -2.14 3.51
N ALA A 345 27.17 -2.22 3.04
CA ALA A 345 26.53 -3.49 2.65
C ALA A 345 27.37 -4.27 1.63
N LYS A 346 27.92 -3.60 0.62
CA LYS A 346 28.78 -4.21 -0.41
C LYS A 346 29.96 -4.97 0.19
N GLY A 347 30.54 -4.50 1.30
CA GLY A 347 31.60 -5.20 2.04
C GLY A 347 31.19 -6.57 2.59
N HIS A 348 29.87 -6.80 2.74
CA HIS A 348 29.28 -8.02 3.27
C HIS A 348 28.53 -8.85 2.24
N ALA A 349 28.53 -8.44 0.97
CA ALA A 349 27.88 -9.17 -0.12
C ALA A 349 28.42 -10.59 -0.26
N ALA A 350 27.53 -11.56 -0.50
CA ALA A 350 27.88 -12.97 -0.62
C ALA A 350 28.27 -13.35 -2.06
N THR A 351 27.72 -12.66 -3.06
CA THR A 351 27.88 -12.97 -4.48
C THR A 351 28.35 -11.76 -5.29
N GLN A 352 28.95 -12.02 -6.46
CA GLN A 352 29.33 -10.97 -7.39
C GLN A 352 28.09 -10.23 -7.95
N ALA A 353 26.95 -10.92 -8.06
CA ALA A 353 25.70 -10.30 -8.49
C ALA A 353 25.19 -9.27 -7.47
N GLU A 354 25.27 -9.55 -6.16
CA GLU A 354 24.99 -8.57 -5.11
C GLU A 354 25.92 -7.36 -5.17
N VAL A 355 27.23 -7.58 -5.39
CA VAL A 355 28.18 -6.48 -5.55
C VAL A 355 27.80 -5.58 -6.72
N GLN A 356 27.52 -6.18 -7.88
CA GLN A 356 27.14 -5.43 -9.10
C GLN A 356 25.82 -4.68 -8.91
N MET A 357 24.84 -5.31 -8.29
CA MET A 357 23.56 -4.70 -7.96
C MET A 357 23.75 -3.44 -7.12
N LEU A 358 24.48 -3.55 -6.00
CA LEU A 358 24.69 -2.42 -5.08
C LEU A 358 25.52 -1.30 -5.73
N GLU A 359 26.53 -1.62 -6.56
CA GLU A 359 27.28 -0.62 -7.30
C GLU A 359 26.40 0.17 -8.26
N LYS A 360 25.52 -0.52 -8.98
CA LYS A 360 24.62 0.09 -9.96
C LYS A 360 23.50 0.90 -9.31
N TYR A 361 22.95 0.44 -8.18
CA TYR A 361 22.01 1.24 -7.40
C TYR A 361 22.69 2.51 -6.87
N ALA A 362 23.88 2.39 -6.29
CA ALA A 362 24.63 3.55 -5.81
C ALA A 362 24.98 4.54 -6.95
N GLU A 363 25.29 4.06 -8.15
CA GLU A 363 25.49 4.88 -9.35
C GLU A 363 24.19 5.61 -9.71
N SER A 364 23.06 4.91 -9.77
CA SER A 364 21.75 5.49 -10.05
C SER A 364 21.39 6.60 -9.07
N PHE A 365 21.54 6.36 -7.77
CA PHE A 365 21.23 7.34 -6.73
C PHE A 365 22.20 8.52 -6.73
N ARG A 366 23.47 8.29 -7.09
CA ARG A 366 24.45 9.37 -7.23
C ARG A 366 24.13 10.28 -8.41
N ASP A 367 23.90 9.69 -9.60
CA ASP A 367 23.82 10.42 -10.87
C ASP A 367 22.39 10.71 -11.33
N GLY A 368 21.37 10.06 -10.76
CA GLY A 368 19.97 10.18 -11.16
C GLY A 368 19.63 9.40 -12.44
N THR A 369 20.44 8.44 -12.89
CA THR A 369 20.20 7.69 -14.12
C THR A 369 19.32 6.47 -13.85
N VAL A 370 18.18 6.36 -14.54
CA VAL A 370 17.32 5.18 -14.51
C VAL A 370 18.02 3.95 -15.11
N GLN A 371 18.88 4.16 -16.13
CA GLN A 371 19.61 3.06 -16.77
C GLN A 371 20.51 2.31 -15.77
N ALA A 372 21.22 3.01 -14.89
CA ALA A 372 22.02 2.37 -13.87
C ALA A 372 21.17 1.52 -12.91
N HIS A 373 19.94 1.97 -12.57
CA HIS A 373 19.01 1.18 -11.76
C HIS A 373 18.52 -0.06 -12.49
N LYS A 374 18.25 0.03 -13.81
CA LYS A 374 17.93 -1.12 -14.65
C LYS A 374 19.08 -2.13 -14.69
N ASP A 375 20.34 -1.64 -14.86
CA ASP A 375 21.53 -2.49 -14.83
C ASP A 375 21.68 -3.23 -13.49
N GLY A 376 21.41 -2.54 -12.36
CA GLY A 376 21.35 -3.13 -11.04
C GLY A 376 20.25 -4.18 -10.90
N SER A 377 19.08 -3.88 -11.47
CA SER A 377 17.93 -4.81 -11.49
C SER A 377 18.22 -6.07 -12.30
N MET A 378 18.94 -5.97 -13.41
CA MET A 378 19.40 -7.14 -14.18
C MET A 378 20.38 -8.03 -13.37
N ALA A 379 21.25 -7.42 -12.56
CA ALA A 379 22.12 -8.17 -11.64
C ALA A 379 21.31 -8.83 -10.52
N TRP A 380 20.30 -8.13 -9.99
CA TRP A 380 19.38 -8.62 -8.97
C TRP A 380 18.57 -9.83 -9.45
N VAL A 381 18.01 -9.79 -10.66
CA VAL A 381 17.24 -10.91 -11.25
C VAL A 381 18.12 -12.17 -11.38
N LYS A 382 19.41 -12.01 -11.64
CA LYS A 382 20.37 -13.14 -11.75
C LYS A 382 20.77 -13.74 -10.40
N ASN A 383 20.61 -13.01 -9.29
CA ASN A 383 20.98 -13.45 -7.95
C ASN A 383 19.85 -14.30 -7.35
N ARG A 384 19.77 -15.58 -7.72
CA ARG A 384 18.68 -16.48 -7.33
C ARG A 384 18.81 -16.95 -5.89
N SER A 385 17.70 -16.97 -5.16
CA SER A 385 17.56 -17.51 -3.80
C SER A 385 18.66 -17.08 -2.84
N PRO A 386 18.98 -15.77 -2.71
CA PRO A 386 19.98 -15.31 -1.74
C PRO A 386 19.51 -15.61 -0.31
N ALA A 387 20.41 -15.52 0.68
CA ALA A 387 20.00 -15.65 2.07
C ALA A 387 19.21 -14.41 2.55
N VAL A 388 19.64 -13.23 2.08
CA VAL A 388 18.97 -11.93 2.32
C VAL A 388 18.54 -11.36 0.98
N GLU A 389 17.24 -11.18 0.81
CA GLU A 389 16.64 -10.56 -0.37
C GLU A 389 16.39 -9.07 -0.11
N SER A 390 16.64 -8.23 -1.11
CA SER A 390 16.38 -6.80 -1.02
C SER A 390 16.17 -6.18 -2.39
N TYR A 391 15.37 -5.13 -2.45
CA TYR A 391 15.22 -4.29 -3.62
C TYR A 391 14.99 -2.84 -3.17
N THR A 392 15.67 -1.88 -3.79
CA THR A 392 15.69 -0.48 -3.32
C THR A 392 15.69 0.47 -4.51
N GLY A 393 14.75 1.42 -4.54
CA GLY A 393 14.70 2.42 -5.61
C GLY A 393 13.39 3.20 -5.65
N PHE A 394 13.11 3.81 -6.80
CA PHE A 394 11.82 4.40 -7.13
C PHE A 394 11.02 3.36 -7.90
N ILE A 395 10.05 2.70 -7.24
CA ILE A 395 9.53 1.40 -7.69
C ILE A 395 8.08 1.47 -8.14
N GLU A 396 7.14 1.94 -7.30
CA GLU A 396 5.71 1.85 -7.53
C GLU A 396 5.09 3.19 -7.89
N VAL A 397 4.26 3.21 -8.94
CA VAL A 397 3.70 4.45 -9.51
C VAL A 397 2.27 4.75 -9.04
N TYR A 398 1.70 3.97 -8.14
CA TYR A 398 0.28 4.07 -7.73
C TYR A 398 -0.12 5.44 -7.17
N ARG A 399 0.79 6.16 -6.52
CA ARG A 399 0.54 7.46 -5.88
C ARG A 399 0.77 8.66 -6.80
N ASP A 400 1.43 8.47 -7.94
CA ASP A 400 1.49 9.51 -8.97
C ASP A 400 0.12 9.64 -9.65
N PRO A 401 -0.50 10.82 -9.67
CA PRO A 401 -1.79 11.04 -10.32
C PRO A 401 -1.86 10.62 -11.78
N VAL A 402 -0.72 10.48 -12.46
CA VAL A 402 -0.61 10.07 -13.87
C VAL A 402 0.11 8.72 -14.07
N ASN A 403 0.41 7.98 -12.99
CA ASN A 403 1.02 6.66 -12.98
C ASN A 403 2.36 6.56 -13.76
N GLN A 404 3.27 7.50 -13.57
CA GLN A 404 4.57 7.53 -14.26
C GLN A 404 5.76 7.72 -13.34
N ARG A 405 5.57 8.49 -12.26
CA ARG A 405 6.60 8.79 -11.27
C ARG A 405 6.46 7.85 -10.10
N ALA A 406 7.57 7.28 -9.67
CA ALA A 406 7.51 6.25 -8.65
C ALA A 406 7.77 6.79 -7.24
N GLU A 407 7.09 6.18 -6.28
CA GLU A 407 7.41 6.31 -4.86
C GLU A 407 8.73 5.59 -4.58
N PHE A 408 9.53 6.13 -3.66
CA PHE A 408 10.66 5.40 -3.12
C PHE A 408 10.16 4.19 -2.31
N GLU A 409 10.74 3.05 -2.58
CA GLU A 409 10.48 1.80 -1.87
C GLU A 409 11.78 1.06 -1.63
N SER A 410 11.90 0.44 -0.46
CA SER A 410 13.02 -0.42 -0.13
C SER A 410 12.59 -1.50 0.86
N PHE A 411 12.95 -2.75 0.57
CA PHE A 411 12.76 -3.83 1.52
C PHE A 411 14.03 -4.65 1.73
N VAL A 412 14.10 -5.25 2.91
CA VAL A 412 15.10 -6.24 3.31
C VAL A 412 14.38 -7.39 4.00
N ALA A 413 14.62 -8.61 3.55
CA ALA A 413 13.95 -9.78 4.07
C ALA A 413 14.88 -11.00 4.08
N VAL A 414 14.59 -11.96 4.93
CA VAL A 414 15.26 -13.26 4.96
C VAL A 414 14.47 -14.25 4.12
N VAL A 415 15.13 -14.99 3.24
CA VAL A 415 14.48 -15.98 2.39
C VAL A 415 14.09 -17.21 3.21
N ASN A 416 12.79 -17.51 3.22
CA ASN A 416 12.24 -18.74 3.82
C ASN A 416 12.30 -19.87 2.79
N ARG A 417 13.40 -20.61 2.80
CA ARG A 417 13.67 -21.66 1.81
C ARG A 417 12.67 -22.80 1.85
N GLU A 418 12.10 -23.12 3.01
CA GLU A 418 11.11 -24.20 3.14
C GLU A 418 9.81 -23.81 2.44
N GLN A 419 9.30 -22.61 2.71
CA GLN A 419 8.09 -22.13 2.07
C GLN A 419 8.29 -21.82 0.58
N SER A 420 9.49 -21.43 0.15
CA SER A 420 9.81 -21.15 -1.26
C SER A 420 9.67 -22.38 -2.17
N ARG A 421 9.86 -23.61 -1.67
CA ARG A 421 9.78 -24.84 -2.48
C ARG A 421 8.44 -25.04 -3.20
N LYS A 422 7.33 -24.59 -2.63
CA LYS A 422 6.01 -24.64 -3.28
C LYS A 422 6.00 -23.76 -4.52
N PHE A 423 6.55 -22.56 -4.39
CA PHE A 423 6.63 -21.60 -5.48
C PHE A 423 7.62 -22.06 -6.56
N ASP A 424 8.76 -22.68 -6.18
CA ASP A 424 9.68 -23.31 -7.15
C ASP A 424 8.93 -24.33 -8.01
N THR A 425 8.15 -25.21 -7.37
CA THR A 425 7.34 -26.23 -8.08
C THR A 425 6.28 -25.60 -8.97
N LEU A 426 5.63 -24.50 -8.50
CA LEU A 426 4.66 -23.76 -9.30
C LEU A 426 5.31 -23.16 -10.56
N VAL A 427 6.51 -22.58 -10.42
CA VAL A 427 7.29 -21.99 -11.53
C VAL A 427 7.73 -23.07 -12.52
N GLU A 428 8.21 -24.22 -12.04
CA GLU A 428 8.65 -25.33 -12.90
C GLU A 428 7.53 -25.86 -13.79
N ARG A 429 6.30 -25.91 -13.27
CA ARG A 429 5.13 -26.47 -13.97
C ARG A 429 4.32 -25.40 -14.74
N ALA A 430 4.62 -24.12 -14.55
CA ALA A 430 3.82 -23.01 -15.09
C ALA A 430 3.68 -23.06 -16.62
N GLU A 431 4.79 -23.20 -17.34
CA GLU A 431 4.82 -23.11 -18.81
C GLU A 431 4.07 -24.24 -19.51
N GLU A 432 4.26 -25.47 -19.02
CA GLU A 432 3.73 -26.66 -19.68
C GLU A 432 2.30 -27.01 -19.23
N GLU A 433 1.97 -26.72 -17.96
CA GLU A 433 0.71 -27.20 -17.38
C GLU A 433 -0.32 -26.07 -17.15
N PHE A 434 0.09 -24.85 -16.74
CA PHE A 434 -0.85 -23.83 -16.27
C PHE A 434 -1.10 -22.71 -17.26
N LEU A 435 -0.08 -22.22 -17.98
CA LEU A 435 -0.27 -21.22 -19.04
C LEU A 435 -1.24 -21.68 -20.15
N PRO A 436 -1.23 -22.96 -20.58
CA PRO A 436 -2.20 -23.43 -21.57
C PRO A 436 -3.66 -23.45 -21.09
N LEU A 437 -3.90 -23.33 -19.77
CA LEU A 437 -5.25 -23.28 -19.20
C LEU A 437 -5.86 -21.88 -19.24
N LEU A 438 -5.05 -20.85 -19.51
CA LEU A 438 -5.53 -19.47 -19.60
C LEU A 438 -6.47 -19.29 -20.82
N PRO A 439 -7.52 -18.45 -20.70
CA PRO A 439 -8.63 -18.50 -21.65
C PRO A 439 -8.38 -17.73 -22.97
N TRP A 440 -7.21 -17.15 -23.18
CA TRP A 440 -6.87 -16.43 -24.41
C TRP A 440 -6.04 -17.26 -25.40
N GLY A 441 -6.00 -16.82 -26.67
CA GLY A 441 -5.23 -17.48 -27.73
C GLY A 441 -3.72 -17.35 -27.51
N ARG A 442 -2.97 -18.36 -27.98
CA ARG A 442 -1.50 -18.43 -27.84
C ARG A 442 -0.78 -17.20 -28.44
N GLU A 443 -1.37 -16.55 -29.42
CA GLU A 443 -0.89 -15.33 -30.04
C GLU A 443 -0.84 -14.12 -29.12
N PHE A 444 -1.59 -14.15 -27.99
CA PHE A 444 -1.59 -13.13 -26.95
C PHE A 444 -0.76 -13.54 -25.73
N GLU A 445 0.00 -14.66 -25.82
CA GLU A 445 0.93 -15.11 -24.81
C GLU A 445 2.38 -14.95 -25.27
N GLU A 446 3.32 -14.76 -24.34
CA GLU A 446 4.74 -14.68 -24.67
C GLU A 446 5.23 -15.97 -25.36
N ASP A 447 6.16 -15.82 -26.31
CA ASP A 447 6.70 -16.95 -27.06
C ASP A 447 7.50 -17.89 -26.18
N THR A 448 8.13 -17.34 -25.13
CA THR A 448 8.93 -18.07 -24.14
C THR A 448 8.58 -17.57 -22.73
N PHE A 449 8.28 -18.48 -21.82
CA PHE A 449 8.08 -18.13 -20.43
C PHE A 449 9.43 -17.96 -19.71
N MET A 450 9.68 -16.75 -19.24
CA MET A 450 10.90 -16.44 -18.48
C MET A 450 10.69 -16.86 -17.02
N ARG A 451 11.06 -18.11 -16.69
CA ARG A 451 10.91 -18.68 -15.35
C ARG A 451 11.57 -17.81 -14.29
N PRO A 452 10.80 -17.09 -13.45
CA PRO A 452 11.37 -16.22 -12.43
C PRO A 452 11.94 -16.99 -11.25
N ASP A 453 12.71 -16.32 -10.40
CA ASP A 453 12.90 -16.70 -9.02
C ASP A 453 11.64 -16.32 -8.24
N PHE A 454 11.09 -17.25 -7.45
CA PHE A 454 9.90 -16.97 -6.64
C PHE A 454 10.17 -17.35 -5.19
N SER A 455 10.45 -16.35 -4.37
CA SER A 455 10.86 -16.54 -2.98
C SER A 455 9.77 -16.16 -1.99
N SER A 456 9.61 -17.01 -0.96
CA SER A 456 8.88 -16.68 0.26
C SER A 456 9.83 -15.94 1.20
N LEU A 457 9.40 -14.78 1.73
CA LEU A 457 10.23 -13.84 2.46
C LEU A 457 9.66 -13.51 3.84
N ASP A 458 10.55 -13.50 4.85
CA ASP A 458 10.27 -12.94 6.16
C ASP A 458 10.89 -11.55 6.26
N VAL A 459 10.04 -10.52 6.20
CA VAL A 459 10.43 -9.11 6.14
C VAL A 459 11.08 -8.66 7.44
N VAL A 460 12.29 -8.10 7.35
CA VAL A 460 13.00 -7.40 8.43
C VAL A 460 12.68 -5.90 8.37
N THR A 461 12.73 -5.32 7.17
CA THR A 461 12.51 -3.90 6.93
C THR A 461 11.71 -3.70 5.66
N PHE A 462 10.74 -2.79 5.70
CA PHE A 462 10.01 -2.32 4.53
C PHE A 462 9.74 -0.82 4.66
N ALA A 463 10.41 -0.03 3.85
CA ALA A 463 10.32 1.43 3.86
C ALA A 463 9.58 1.91 2.60
N ALA A 464 8.28 2.08 2.72
CA ALA A 464 7.36 2.67 1.73
C ALA A 464 6.11 3.17 2.45
N SER A 465 5.20 3.85 1.76
CA SER A 465 3.94 4.33 2.36
C SER A 465 2.92 3.21 2.65
N GLY A 466 3.12 2.03 2.09
CA GLY A 466 2.30 0.84 2.29
C GLY A 466 3.15 -0.41 2.22
N LEU A 467 2.64 -1.49 2.79
CA LEU A 467 3.33 -2.77 2.79
C LEU A 467 2.45 -3.80 2.08
N PRO A 468 2.84 -4.30 0.88
CA PRO A 468 2.10 -5.31 0.12
C PRO A 468 2.17 -6.69 0.77
N ILE A 469 1.60 -7.71 0.12
CA ILE A 469 1.74 -9.13 0.51
C ILE A 469 2.50 -9.96 -0.51
N GLY A 470 2.60 -9.45 -1.74
CA GLY A 470 3.39 -10.02 -2.83
C GLY A 470 3.90 -8.90 -3.74
N ILE A 471 4.94 -9.16 -4.50
CA ILE A 471 5.53 -8.19 -5.42
C ILE A 471 6.11 -8.94 -6.63
N ASN A 472 5.85 -8.42 -7.84
CA ASN A 472 6.44 -8.88 -9.09
C ASN A 472 7.30 -7.76 -9.70
N ILE A 473 8.60 -7.84 -9.53
CA ILE A 473 9.57 -6.81 -9.94
C ILE A 473 10.79 -7.37 -10.71
N PRO A 474 11.51 -6.52 -11.48
CA PRO A 474 11.38 -5.07 -11.63
C PRO A 474 10.17 -4.66 -12.48
N ASN A 475 9.69 -3.42 -12.30
CA ASN A 475 8.60 -2.86 -13.09
C ASN A 475 9.05 -2.36 -14.48
N TYR A 476 10.34 -2.33 -14.74
CA TYR A 476 10.93 -2.01 -16.04
C TYR A 476 10.62 -3.10 -17.05
N LYS A 477 9.81 -2.75 -18.04
CA LYS A 477 9.29 -3.71 -19.01
C LYS A 477 10.38 -4.33 -19.88
N ASP A 478 11.34 -3.52 -20.34
CA ASP A 478 12.49 -3.96 -21.12
C ASP A 478 13.35 -4.97 -20.32
N VAL A 479 13.63 -4.69 -19.06
CA VAL A 479 14.36 -5.63 -18.19
C VAL A 479 13.55 -6.91 -17.99
N LYS A 480 12.25 -6.79 -17.72
CA LYS A 480 11.35 -7.93 -17.46
C LYS A 480 11.27 -8.88 -18.67
N GLU A 481 11.13 -8.34 -19.87
CA GLU A 481 11.00 -9.12 -21.10
C GLU A 481 12.34 -9.72 -21.59
N GLU A 482 13.47 -9.04 -21.40
CA GLU A 482 14.77 -9.47 -21.91
C GLU A 482 15.60 -10.24 -20.90
N HIS A 483 15.46 -9.96 -19.61
CA HIS A 483 16.29 -10.50 -18.54
C HIS A 483 15.49 -11.27 -17.49
N GLY A 484 14.15 -11.14 -17.47
CA GLY A 484 13.26 -11.77 -16.51
C GLY A 484 12.94 -10.90 -15.31
N PHE A 485 12.32 -11.52 -14.32
CA PHE A 485 11.80 -10.89 -13.12
C PHE A 485 11.89 -11.84 -11.93
N LYS A 486 11.62 -11.33 -10.73
CA LYS A 486 11.40 -12.14 -9.53
C LYS A 486 10.01 -11.90 -8.99
N ASN A 487 9.47 -12.93 -8.36
CA ASN A 487 8.29 -12.86 -7.53
C ASN A 487 8.69 -13.05 -6.07
N VAL A 488 8.09 -12.27 -5.20
CA VAL A 488 8.28 -12.45 -3.75
C VAL A 488 6.92 -12.45 -3.05
N SER A 489 6.76 -13.37 -2.10
CA SER A 489 5.61 -13.48 -1.21
C SER A 489 6.04 -13.12 0.21
N LEU A 490 5.41 -12.15 0.83
CA LEU A 490 5.82 -11.62 2.14
C LEU A 490 5.09 -12.40 3.26
N THR A 491 5.66 -13.52 3.65
CA THR A 491 5.01 -14.54 4.49
C THR A 491 4.63 -14.04 5.87
N ASN A 492 5.54 -13.36 6.58
CA ASN A 492 5.24 -12.84 7.91
C ASN A 492 4.21 -11.68 7.87
N VAL A 493 4.12 -10.95 6.75
CA VAL A 493 3.08 -9.94 6.52
C VAL A 493 1.71 -10.59 6.31
N MET A 494 1.65 -11.65 5.50
CA MET A 494 0.42 -12.42 5.31
C MET A 494 -0.06 -13.04 6.62
N ALA A 495 0.85 -13.65 7.39
CA ALA A 495 0.54 -14.23 8.69
C ALA A 495 -0.04 -13.20 9.66
N ALA A 496 0.53 -11.99 9.71
CA ALA A 496 0.00 -10.90 10.53
C ALA A 496 -1.41 -10.50 10.09
N ARG A 497 -1.66 -10.37 8.79
CA ARG A 497 -2.98 -9.97 8.25
C ARG A 497 -4.07 -11.01 8.44
N THR A 498 -3.77 -12.28 8.26
CA THR A 498 -4.74 -13.39 8.41
C THR A 498 -5.09 -13.68 9.88
N GLY A 499 -4.29 -13.22 10.83
CA GLY A 499 -4.58 -13.31 12.27
C GLY A 499 -5.81 -12.50 12.72
N ILE A 500 -6.31 -11.55 11.91
CA ILE A 500 -7.48 -10.73 12.24
C ILE A 500 -8.77 -11.45 11.85
N LYS A 501 -9.49 -11.96 12.85
CA LYS A 501 -10.71 -12.75 12.71
C LYS A 501 -11.98 -11.92 12.49
N GLY A 502 -13.01 -12.58 11.91
CA GLY A 502 -14.35 -12.03 11.72
C GLY A 502 -14.42 -10.96 10.61
N GLY A 503 -15.48 -10.17 10.57
CA GLY A 503 -15.72 -9.07 9.62
C GLY A 503 -17.21 -8.81 9.37
N PRO A 504 -17.61 -7.68 8.77
CA PRO A 504 -18.99 -7.43 8.38
C PRO A 504 -19.36 -8.26 7.13
N PHE A 505 -20.63 -8.33 6.82
CA PHE A 505 -21.21 -8.76 5.53
C PHE A 505 -21.15 -10.26 5.21
N LEU A 506 -20.62 -11.10 6.07
CA LEU A 506 -20.56 -12.56 5.87
C LEU A 506 -21.34 -13.30 6.97
N SER A 507 -21.80 -14.52 6.65
CA SER A 507 -22.42 -15.40 7.62
C SER A 507 -21.41 -15.97 8.63
N ALA A 508 -21.89 -16.45 9.77
CA ALA A 508 -21.04 -17.13 10.77
C ALA A 508 -20.38 -18.40 10.19
N ALA A 509 -21.07 -19.12 9.31
CA ALA A 509 -20.53 -20.28 8.65
C ALA A 509 -19.37 -19.92 7.71
N ASP A 510 -19.50 -18.83 6.94
CA ASP A 510 -18.45 -18.34 6.07
C ASP A 510 -17.24 -17.87 6.86
N HIS A 511 -17.44 -17.22 8.01
CA HIS A 511 -16.34 -16.88 8.90
C HIS A 511 -15.59 -18.10 9.39
N THR A 512 -16.28 -19.18 9.76
CA THR A 512 -15.64 -20.43 10.20
C THR A 512 -14.79 -21.05 9.08
N LEU A 513 -15.30 -21.07 7.85
CA LEU A 513 -14.54 -21.58 6.70
C LEU A 513 -13.32 -20.72 6.39
N ARG A 514 -13.47 -19.39 6.44
CA ARG A 514 -12.38 -18.43 6.24
C ARG A 514 -11.30 -18.53 7.32
N GLU A 515 -11.68 -18.74 8.58
CA GLU A 515 -10.71 -18.97 9.65
C GLU A 515 -9.90 -20.27 9.44
N LYS A 516 -10.50 -21.29 8.86
CA LYS A 516 -9.84 -22.56 8.56
C LYS A 516 -8.96 -22.49 7.31
N HIS A 517 -9.45 -21.91 6.22
CA HIS A 517 -8.83 -22.03 4.90
C HIS A 517 -8.25 -20.72 4.34
N GLY A 518 -8.59 -19.56 4.92
CA GLY A 518 -8.31 -18.27 4.33
C GLY A 518 -6.81 -17.96 4.20
N ALA A 519 -5.97 -18.43 5.12
CA ALA A 519 -4.52 -18.22 5.02
C ALA A 519 -3.92 -18.94 3.81
N LEU A 520 -4.29 -20.21 3.60
CA LEU A 520 -3.80 -21.00 2.47
C LEU A 520 -4.43 -20.53 1.14
N ALA A 521 -5.71 -20.16 1.14
CA ALA A 521 -6.37 -19.55 -0.01
C ALA A 521 -5.66 -18.27 -0.47
N LEU A 522 -5.27 -17.41 0.49
CA LEU A 522 -4.51 -16.18 0.20
C LEU A 522 -3.10 -16.49 -0.32
N GLU A 523 -2.40 -17.48 0.23
CA GLU A 523 -1.06 -17.89 -0.24
C GLU A 523 -1.12 -18.33 -1.71
N ILE A 524 -2.11 -19.15 -2.07
CA ILE A 524 -2.33 -19.62 -3.46
C ILE A 524 -2.70 -18.44 -4.36
N GLN A 525 -3.62 -17.57 -3.91
CA GLN A 525 -4.04 -16.38 -4.64
C GLN A 525 -2.84 -15.49 -4.97
N VAL A 526 -1.97 -15.20 -3.99
CA VAL A 526 -0.76 -14.39 -4.18
C VAL A 526 0.21 -15.09 -5.13
N GLY A 527 0.45 -16.39 -4.96
CA GLY A 527 1.33 -17.15 -5.85
C GLY A 527 0.93 -17.08 -7.31
N LEU A 528 -0.35 -17.26 -7.60
CA LEU A 528 -0.90 -17.20 -8.95
C LEU A 528 -0.96 -15.76 -9.50
N HIS A 529 -1.30 -14.80 -8.66
CA HIS A 529 -1.35 -13.38 -8.99
C HIS A 529 0.02 -12.87 -9.46
N GLU A 530 1.08 -13.15 -8.69
CA GLU A 530 2.43 -12.70 -9.02
C GLU A 530 3.01 -13.46 -10.22
N LEU A 531 2.95 -14.81 -10.21
CA LEU A 531 3.59 -15.62 -11.22
C LEU A 531 2.88 -15.56 -12.58
N LEU A 532 1.59 -15.87 -12.59
CA LEU A 532 0.80 -16.04 -13.81
C LEU A 532 -0.12 -14.85 -14.09
N GLY A 533 -0.42 -14.04 -13.04
CA GLY A 533 -1.08 -12.76 -13.22
C GLY A 533 -0.15 -11.77 -13.92
N HIS A 534 0.85 -11.27 -13.24
CA HIS A 534 1.78 -10.28 -13.79
C HIS A 534 2.81 -10.87 -14.74
N GLY A 535 3.18 -12.14 -14.58
CA GLY A 535 4.25 -12.80 -15.31
C GLY A 535 3.88 -13.34 -16.69
N CYS A 536 2.64 -13.18 -17.16
CA CYS A 536 2.18 -13.71 -18.45
C CYS A 536 1.54 -12.64 -19.34
N GLY A 537 1.31 -13.01 -20.62
CA GLY A 537 0.60 -12.20 -21.58
C GLY A 537 1.48 -11.26 -22.40
N LYS A 538 1.49 -11.46 -23.70
CA LYS A 538 2.29 -10.74 -24.69
C LYS A 538 1.76 -9.36 -24.97
N PHE A 539 2.65 -8.39 -25.15
CA PHE A 539 2.36 -7.11 -25.75
C PHE A 539 2.71 -7.12 -27.23
N LEU A 540 1.74 -6.89 -28.09
CA LEU A 540 1.99 -6.75 -29.52
C LEU A 540 2.65 -5.40 -29.76
N ARG A 541 3.90 -5.39 -30.26
CA ARG A 541 4.66 -4.15 -30.38
C ARG A 541 5.61 -4.12 -31.57
N ARG A 542 5.94 -2.90 -31.99
CA ARG A 542 7.07 -2.65 -32.88
C ARG A 542 8.36 -2.61 -32.09
N LYS A 543 9.33 -3.45 -32.48
CA LYS A 543 10.66 -3.49 -31.90
C LYS A 543 11.51 -2.29 -32.32
N ASP A 544 12.62 -2.08 -31.67
CA ASP A 544 13.54 -0.98 -31.97
C ASP A 544 14.15 -1.05 -33.37
N ASP A 545 14.29 -2.26 -33.92
CA ASP A 545 14.76 -2.50 -35.28
C ASP A 545 13.67 -2.23 -36.35
N GLY A 546 12.46 -1.84 -35.93
CA GLY A 546 11.31 -1.57 -36.80
C GLY A 546 10.45 -2.78 -37.15
N THR A 547 10.85 -3.99 -36.76
CA THR A 547 10.05 -5.22 -36.97
C THR A 547 8.94 -5.34 -35.92
N LEU A 548 7.91 -6.14 -36.20
CA LEU A 548 6.88 -6.50 -35.22
C LEU A 548 7.31 -7.76 -34.47
N ASN A 549 6.93 -7.87 -33.18
CA ASN A 549 7.16 -9.08 -32.40
C ASN A 549 6.07 -10.15 -32.61
N PHE A 550 5.22 -9.99 -33.62
CA PHE A 550 4.16 -10.90 -34.01
C PHE A 550 3.95 -10.88 -35.52
N ASP A 551 3.22 -11.85 -36.06
CA ASP A 551 2.86 -11.94 -37.48
C ASP A 551 1.51 -11.21 -37.74
N PRO A 552 1.48 -10.02 -38.38
CA PRO A 552 0.28 -9.23 -38.55
C PRO A 552 -0.76 -9.88 -39.50
N GLU A 553 -0.36 -10.85 -40.33
CA GLU A 553 -1.27 -11.59 -41.18
C GLU A 553 -2.06 -12.65 -40.39
N LYS A 554 -1.48 -13.19 -39.33
CA LYS A 554 -2.05 -14.22 -38.47
C LYS A 554 -2.80 -13.70 -37.25
N VAL A 555 -2.26 -12.67 -36.59
CA VAL A 555 -2.86 -12.14 -35.36
C VAL A 555 -3.92 -11.10 -35.71
N LYS A 556 -5.15 -11.42 -35.38
CA LYS A 556 -6.33 -10.57 -35.63
C LYS A 556 -6.97 -10.18 -34.27
N ASN A 557 -7.70 -9.06 -34.27
CA ASN A 557 -8.59 -8.74 -33.17
C ASN A 557 -9.73 -9.76 -33.12
N PRO A 558 -9.85 -10.58 -32.07
CA PRO A 558 -10.85 -11.66 -32.03
C PRO A 558 -12.31 -11.15 -31.96
N TYR A 559 -12.51 -9.86 -31.67
CA TYR A 559 -13.84 -9.27 -31.56
C TYR A 559 -14.32 -8.56 -32.82
N THR A 560 -13.39 -8.08 -33.66
CA THR A 560 -13.73 -7.36 -34.90
C THR A 560 -13.31 -8.11 -36.16
N GLY A 561 -12.39 -9.09 -36.07
CA GLY A 561 -11.79 -9.77 -37.20
C GLY A 561 -10.78 -8.95 -38.02
N GLU A 562 -10.55 -7.69 -37.63
CA GLU A 562 -9.57 -6.80 -38.24
C GLU A 562 -8.14 -7.12 -37.80
N ALA A 563 -7.15 -6.50 -38.45
CA ALA A 563 -5.75 -6.59 -38.01
C ALA A 563 -5.60 -6.12 -36.55
N ALA A 564 -4.81 -6.84 -35.78
CA ALA A 564 -4.56 -6.47 -34.37
C ALA A 564 -3.82 -5.13 -34.31
N ALA A 565 -4.26 -4.25 -33.42
CA ALA A 565 -3.52 -3.05 -33.04
C ALA A 565 -2.29 -3.45 -32.20
N PHE A 566 -1.32 -2.55 -32.08
CA PHE A 566 -0.08 -2.80 -31.35
C PHE A 566 0.54 -1.50 -30.83
N TYR A 567 1.53 -1.63 -29.95
CA TYR A 567 2.30 -0.49 -29.43
C TYR A 567 3.37 -0.07 -30.44
N GLU A 568 3.37 1.21 -30.80
CA GLU A 568 4.42 1.79 -31.65
C GLU A 568 5.69 2.07 -30.83
N LYS A 569 6.80 2.32 -31.54
CA LYS A 569 8.08 2.66 -30.89
C LYS A 569 7.93 3.87 -29.96
N GLY A 570 8.38 3.72 -28.71
CA GLY A 570 8.26 4.74 -27.68
C GLY A 570 6.92 4.71 -26.92
N GLU A 571 5.98 3.85 -27.29
CA GLU A 571 4.76 3.61 -26.53
C GLU A 571 4.92 2.40 -25.61
N ASN A 572 4.27 2.47 -24.47
CA ASN A 572 4.18 1.36 -23.53
C ASN A 572 2.78 1.30 -22.91
N TYR A 573 2.54 0.29 -22.10
CA TYR A 573 1.28 0.07 -21.42
C TYR A 573 0.81 1.30 -20.62
N ASN A 574 1.69 1.87 -19.79
CA ASN A 574 1.36 3.03 -18.96
C ASN A 574 1.05 4.27 -19.80
N SER A 575 1.77 4.48 -20.91
CA SER A 575 1.51 5.61 -21.82
C SER A 575 0.16 5.51 -22.54
N ARG A 576 -0.33 4.28 -22.78
CA ARG A 576 -1.61 4.03 -23.45
C ARG A 576 -2.80 3.99 -22.50
N PHE A 577 -2.67 3.29 -21.35
CA PHE A 577 -3.75 3.13 -20.37
C PHE A 577 -3.79 4.27 -19.34
N THR A 578 -2.69 5.01 -19.16
CA THR A 578 -2.58 6.20 -18.32
C THR A 578 -3.05 5.97 -16.88
N ASN A 579 -3.96 6.78 -16.35
CA ASN A 579 -4.51 6.67 -14.99
C ASN A 579 -5.28 5.36 -14.71
N LEU A 580 -5.59 4.58 -15.74
CA LEU A 580 -6.26 3.29 -15.60
C LEU A 580 -5.27 2.12 -15.50
N ALA A 581 -4.01 2.33 -15.88
CA ALA A 581 -3.04 1.26 -16.06
C ALA A 581 -2.91 0.33 -14.84
N SER A 582 -2.70 0.88 -13.65
CA SER A 582 -2.54 0.07 -12.43
C SER A 582 -3.79 -0.75 -12.12
N ALA A 583 -4.97 -0.13 -12.06
CA ALA A 583 -6.21 -0.84 -11.71
C ALA A 583 -6.60 -1.92 -12.73
N TYR A 584 -6.32 -1.68 -14.00
CA TYR A 584 -6.59 -2.63 -15.07
C TYR A 584 -5.66 -3.85 -15.01
N GLU A 585 -4.36 -3.63 -14.76
CA GLU A 585 -3.39 -4.72 -14.61
C GLU A 585 -3.66 -5.54 -13.35
N GLU A 586 -3.96 -4.89 -12.22
CA GLU A 586 -4.36 -5.60 -11.00
C GLU A 586 -5.61 -6.44 -11.20
N CYS A 587 -6.60 -5.93 -11.94
CA CYS A 587 -7.81 -6.69 -12.25
C CYS A 587 -7.51 -7.93 -13.08
N ARG A 588 -6.57 -7.83 -14.03
CA ARG A 588 -6.13 -8.96 -14.84
C ARG A 588 -5.43 -10.00 -13.97
N ALA A 589 -4.48 -9.59 -13.13
CA ALA A 589 -3.72 -10.49 -12.27
C ALA A 589 -4.61 -11.18 -11.21
N GLU A 590 -5.50 -10.44 -10.54
CA GLU A 590 -6.47 -11.01 -9.60
C GLU A 590 -7.44 -12.00 -10.29
N THR A 591 -7.86 -11.70 -11.53
CA THR A 591 -8.76 -12.60 -12.29
C THR A 591 -8.03 -13.85 -12.75
N VAL A 592 -6.74 -13.78 -13.14
CA VAL A 592 -5.90 -14.96 -13.43
C VAL A 592 -5.84 -15.87 -12.21
N ALA A 593 -5.54 -15.30 -11.05
CA ALA A 593 -5.43 -16.06 -9.81
C ALA A 593 -6.76 -16.72 -9.42
N LEU A 594 -7.88 -16.01 -9.53
CA LEU A 594 -9.21 -16.54 -9.26
C LEU A 594 -9.60 -17.68 -10.24
N TYR A 595 -9.24 -17.53 -11.53
CA TYR A 595 -9.55 -18.50 -12.58
C TYR A 595 -8.74 -19.78 -12.46
N LEU A 596 -7.42 -19.67 -12.18
CA LEU A 596 -6.52 -20.81 -12.02
C LEU A 596 -6.58 -21.46 -10.63
N GLY A 597 -7.02 -20.74 -9.60
CA GLY A 597 -7.19 -21.27 -8.24
C GLY A 597 -8.20 -22.41 -8.10
N LEU A 598 -8.95 -22.73 -9.16
CA LEU A 598 -9.84 -23.88 -9.25
C LEU A 598 -9.15 -25.16 -9.75
N VAL A 599 -7.88 -25.08 -10.18
CA VAL A 599 -7.14 -26.18 -10.82
C VAL A 599 -6.52 -27.09 -9.76
N ASP A 600 -7.00 -28.33 -9.63
CA ASP A 600 -6.55 -29.29 -8.62
C ASP A 600 -5.03 -29.53 -8.60
N PRO A 601 -4.31 -29.69 -9.73
CA PRO A 601 -2.85 -29.78 -9.75
C PRO A 601 -2.11 -28.60 -9.09
N ILE A 602 -2.71 -27.40 -9.06
CA ILE A 602 -2.18 -26.24 -8.33
C ILE A 602 -2.40 -26.43 -6.82
N LEU A 603 -3.59 -26.88 -6.43
CA LEU A 603 -3.92 -27.15 -5.03
C LEU A 603 -2.99 -28.25 -4.44
N ASP A 604 -2.60 -29.24 -5.25
CA ASP A 604 -1.65 -30.29 -4.86
C ASP A 604 -0.27 -29.74 -4.51
N ILE A 605 0.22 -28.76 -5.27
CA ILE A 605 1.52 -28.09 -5.00
C ILE A 605 1.52 -27.47 -3.60
N PHE A 606 0.39 -26.89 -3.19
CA PHE A 606 0.25 -26.24 -1.88
C PHE A 606 -0.19 -27.20 -0.78
N GLY A 607 -0.28 -28.52 -1.06
CA GLY A 607 -0.57 -29.54 -0.08
C GLY A 607 -2.02 -29.57 0.40
N VAL A 608 -2.96 -29.10 -0.43
CA VAL A 608 -4.40 -29.12 -0.10
C VAL A 608 -4.92 -30.55 -0.12
N SER A 609 -5.46 -31.05 1.01
CA SER A 609 -6.06 -32.36 1.07
C SER A 609 -7.29 -32.45 0.16
N GLU A 610 -7.57 -33.63 -0.41
CA GLU A 610 -8.75 -33.82 -1.26
C GLU A 610 -10.06 -33.41 -0.57
N SER A 611 -10.18 -33.65 0.74
CA SER A 611 -11.34 -33.30 1.55
C SER A 611 -11.52 -31.77 1.75
N ASP A 612 -10.46 -30.98 1.61
CA ASP A 612 -10.49 -29.54 1.85
C ASP A 612 -10.59 -28.71 0.54
N ARG A 613 -10.42 -29.35 -0.64
CA ARG A 613 -10.36 -28.66 -1.94
C ARG A 613 -11.60 -27.80 -2.20
N GLU A 614 -12.80 -28.38 -2.04
CA GLU A 614 -14.05 -27.67 -2.32
C GLU A 614 -14.29 -26.50 -1.35
N ASP A 615 -13.91 -26.63 -0.10
CA ASP A 615 -14.00 -25.55 0.87
C ASP A 615 -12.96 -24.47 0.57
N LEU A 616 -11.76 -24.84 0.15
CA LEU A 616 -10.72 -23.87 -0.22
C LEU A 616 -11.07 -23.09 -1.49
N LYS A 617 -11.54 -23.78 -2.55
CA LYS A 617 -12.06 -23.12 -3.77
C LYS A 617 -13.17 -22.15 -3.43
N TYR A 618 -14.11 -22.56 -2.58
CA TYR A 618 -15.19 -21.70 -2.12
C TYR A 618 -14.66 -20.47 -1.37
N VAL A 619 -13.73 -20.64 -0.42
CA VAL A 619 -13.16 -19.55 0.36
C VAL A 619 -12.39 -18.58 -0.53
N SER A 620 -11.61 -19.06 -1.52
CA SER A 620 -10.89 -18.20 -2.47
C SER A 620 -11.85 -17.29 -3.24
N TRP A 621 -12.95 -17.84 -3.75
CA TRP A 621 -13.98 -17.06 -4.46
C TRP A 621 -14.75 -16.12 -3.52
N LEU A 622 -15.12 -16.61 -2.34
CA LEU A 622 -15.81 -15.81 -1.33
C LEU A 622 -14.97 -14.60 -0.91
N ASP A 623 -13.68 -14.81 -0.65
CA ASP A 623 -12.75 -13.74 -0.26
C ASP A 623 -12.57 -12.69 -1.36
N MET A 624 -12.56 -13.09 -2.63
CA MET A 624 -12.52 -12.16 -3.75
C MET A 624 -13.81 -11.32 -3.82
N MET A 625 -14.98 -11.95 -3.73
CA MET A 625 -16.27 -11.24 -3.73
C MET A 625 -16.39 -10.31 -2.53
N TYR A 626 -15.99 -10.78 -1.37
CA TYR A 626 -15.95 -9.99 -0.14
C TYR A 626 -14.99 -8.81 -0.21
N ALA A 627 -13.80 -9.01 -0.77
CA ALA A 627 -12.82 -7.94 -1.00
C ALA A 627 -13.34 -6.90 -2.01
N GLY A 628 -14.10 -7.33 -3.02
CA GLY A 628 -14.77 -6.45 -3.97
C GLY A 628 -15.82 -5.55 -3.31
N LEU A 629 -16.67 -6.11 -2.44
CA LEU A 629 -17.66 -5.33 -1.68
C LEU A 629 -16.96 -4.34 -0.73
N LYS A 630 -15.97 -4.79 0.03
CA LYS A 630 -15.18 -3.93 0.92
C LYS A 630 -14.40 -2.87 0.16
N GLY A 631 -14.02 -3.15 -1.08
CA GLY A 631 -13.30 -2.21 -1.95
C GLY A 631 -14.02 -0.87 -2.10
N LEU A 632 -15.35 -0.83 -1.95
CA LEU A 632 -16.13 0.42 -1.97
C LEU A 632 -15.63 1.47 -0.97
N GLU A 633 -15.00 1.08 0.14
CA GLU A 633 -14.44 2.04 1.11
C GLU A 633 -13.40 2.98 0.46
N MET A 634 -12.81 2.57 -0.69
CA MET A 634 -11.81 3.33 -1.45
C MET A 634 -12.39 4.20 -2.55
N TYR A 635 -13.69 4.12 -2.79
CA TYR A 635 -14.35 5.03 -3.71
C TYR A 635 -14.56 6.40 -3.06
N GLN A 636 -14.28 7.46 -3.81
CA GLN A 636 -14.38 8.86 -3.39
C GLN A 636 -15.56 9.52 -4.10
N PRO A 637 -16.78 9.53 -3.52
CA PRO A 637 -17.98 9.97 -4.21
C PRO A 637 -17.92 11.43 -4.71
N THR A 638 -17.25 12.32 -3.95
CA THR A 638 -17.11 13.73 -4.29
C THR A 638 -16.25 13.98 -5.53
N GLN A 639 -15.32 13.07 -5.83
CA GLN A 639 -14.41 13.16 -6.97
C GLN A 639 -14.80 12.18 -8.09
N GLY A 640 -15.70 11.23 -7.82
CA GLY A 640 -16.04 10.17 -8.75
C GLY A 640 -14.85 9.24 -9.06
N LYS A 641 -13.92 9.05 -8.11
CA LYS A 641 -12.65 8.34 -8.31
C LYS A 641 -12.45 7.20 -7.33
N TRP A 642 -11.66 6.22 -7.75
CA TRP A 642 -11.14 5.16 -6.91
C TRP A 642 -9.75 5.56 -6.37
N GLY A 643 -9.55 5.43 -5.07
CA GLY A 643 -8.30 5.78 -4.40
C GLY A 643 -7.32 4.61 -4.23
N GLN A 644 -7.65 3.40 -4.79
CA GLN A 644 -6.76 2.24 -4.69
C GLN A 644 -7.03 1.22 -5.79
N ALA A 645 -5.97 0.85 -6.53
CA ALA A 645 -6.04 0.01 -7.73
C ALA A 645 -6.63 -1.39 -7.48
N HIS A 646 -6.14 -2.14 -6.49
CA HIS A 646 -6.66 -3.47 -6.18
C HIS A 646 -8.12 -3.43 -5.69
N SER A 647 -8.52 -2.39 -4.95
CA SER A 647 -9.91 -2.25 -4.49
C SER A 647 -10.87 -2.02 -5.65
N GLN A 648 -10.47 -1.18 -6.62
CA GLN A 648 -11.20 -1.00 -7.87
C GLN A 648 -11.26 -2.30 -8.67
N ALA A 649 -10.12 -2.98 -8.83
CA ALA A 649 -10.01 -4.26 -9.52
C ALA A 649 -10.95 -5.33 -8.97
N ARG A 650 -10.92 -5.54 -7.66
CA ARG A 650 -11.77 -6.53 -6.97
C ARG A 650 -13.24 -6.16 -7.01
N TYR A 651 -13.56 -4.85 -6.94
CA TYR A 651 -14.93 -4.38 -7.17
C TYR A 651 -15.42 -4.68 -8.58
N VAL A 652 -14.59 -4.45 -9.59
CA VAL A 652 -14.89 -4.81 -10.99
C VAL A 652 -15.16 -6.31 -11.13
N ILE A 653 -14.34 -7.17 -10.51
CA ILE A 653 -14.54 -8.63 -10.49
C ILE A 653 -15.88 -9.00 -9.83
N LEU A 654 -16.21 -8.39 -8.69
CA LEU A 654 -17.52 -8.58 -8.05
C LEU A 654 -18.66 -8.17 -8.98
N ARG A 655 -18.55 -7.04 -9.69
CA ARG A 655 -19.58 -6.58 -10.64
C ARG A 655 -19.74 -7.54 -11.81
N VAL A 656 -18.65 -8.12 -12.33
CA VAL A 656 -18.70 -9.17 -13.36
C VAL A 656 -19.40 -10.42 -12.83
N ALA A 657 -19.09 -10.87 -11.61
CA ALA A 657 -19.73 -12.02 -10.98
C ALA A 657 -21.24 -11.83 -10.74
N LEU A 658 -21.65 -10.63 -10.35
CA LEU A 658 -23.09 -10.27 -10.19
C LEU A 658 -23.80 -10.23 -11.55
N GLU A 659 -23.16 -9.71 -12.61
CA GLU A 659 -23.73 -9.66 -13.98
C GLU A 659 -23.81 -11.06 -14.63
N ALA A 660 -22.92 -12.00 -14.25
CA ALA A 660 -22.98 -13.40 -14.71
C ALA A 660 -24.34 -14.04 -14.38
N GLY A 661 -25.00 -13.57 -13.35
CA GLY A 661 -26.37 -13.98 -13.01
C GLY A 661 -26.45 -15.39 -12.43
N GLY A 662 -27.57 -16.06 -12.69
CA GLY A 662 -27.80 -17.42 -12.19
C GLY A 662 -27.85 -17.56 -10.66
N GLY A 663 -27.68 -16.44 -9.91
CA GLY A 663 -27.57 -16.43 -8.46
C GLY A 663 -26.22 -16.94 -7.95
N LEU A 664 -25.14 -16.75 -8.75
CA LEU A 664 -23.77 -17.06 -8.31
C LEU A 664 -23.39 -16.26 -7.07
N VAL A 665 -23.57 -14.93 -7.14
CA VAL A 665 -23.35 -14.01 -6.01
C VAL A 665 -24.63 -13.26 -5.72
N THR A 666 -24.96 -13.10 -4.45
CA THR A 666 -26.13 -12.34 -4.00
C THR A 666 -25.70 -11.34 -2.92
N LEU A 667 -26.17 -10.10 -3.05
CA LEU A 667 -26.04 -9.05 -2.05
C LEU A 667 -27.43 -8.70 -1.54
N THR A 668 -27.69 -8.91 -0.26
CA THR A 668 -28.97 -8.69 0.39
C THR A 668 -28.87 -7.59 1.43
N GLU A 669 -29.76 -6.60 1.38
CA GLU A 669 -29.90 -5.60 2.44
C GLU A 669 -30.51 -6.27 3.68
N THR A 670 -29.90 -6.05 4.82
CA THR A 670 -30.29 -6.59 6.13
C THR A 670 -30.33 -5.47 7.17
N THR A 671 -30.62 -5.83 8.39
CA THR A 671 -30.54 -4.92 9.54
C THR A 671 -29.47 -5.47 10.51
N GLY A 672 -28.50 -4.66 10.85
CA GLY A 672 -27.47 -5.02 11.83
C GLY A 672 -28.01 -5.11 13.25
N GLU A 673 -27.20 -5.63 14.17
CA GLU A 673 -27.52 -5.70 15.62
C GLU A 673 -27.71 -4.31 16.23
N ASP A 674 -27.13 -3.28 15.62
CA ASP A 674 -27.27 -1.87 15.97
C ASP A 674 -28.59 -1.25 15.46
N GLY A 675 -29.44 -2.03 14.78
CA GLY A 675 -30.71 -1.57 14.18
C GLY A 675 -30.52 -0.74 12.90
N LEU A 676 -29.31 -0.56 12.41
CA LEU A 676 -29.01 0.20 11.19
C LEU A 676 -28.97 -0.71 9.96
N PRO A 677 -29.13 -0.14 8.74
CA PRO A 677 -28.98 -0.91 7.50
C PRO A 677 -27.65 -1.63 7.42
N ASP A 678 -27.67 -2.87 6.96
CA ASP A 678 -26.50 -3.73 6.78
C ASP A 678 -26.60 -4.51 5.49
N LEU A 679 -25.58 -5.28 5.15
CA LEU A 679 -25.48 -6.11 3.95
C LEU A 679 -25.09 -7.54 4.32
N LEU A 680 -25.61 -8.50 3.54
CA LEU A 680 -25.13 -9.87 3.56
C LEU A 680 -24.72 -10.27 2.14
N LEU A 681 -23.46 -10.68 1.99
CA LEU A 681 -22.92 -11.29 0.77
C LEU A 681 -23.06 -12.80 0.89
N SER A 682 -23.57 -13.44 -0.15
CA SER A 682 -23.69 -14.88 -0.27
C SER A 682 -23.17 -15.35 -1.61
N LEU A 683 -22.46 -16.47 -1.62
CA LEU A 683 -21.88 -17.10 -2.80
C LEU A 683 -22.46 -18.53 -2.92
N ASP A 684 -22.99 -18.89 -4.09
CA ASP A 684 -23.45 -20.26 -4.34
C ASP A 684 -22.28 -21.12 -4.87
N ARG A 685 -21.74 -21.98 -4.01
CA ARG A 685 -20.57 -22.83 -4.35
C ARG A 685 -20.81 -23.74 -5.55
N THR A 686 -22.06 -24.17 -5.79
CA THR A 686 -22.39 -25.08 -6.90
C THR A 686 -22.29 -24.41 -8.27
N LYS A 687 -22.21 -23.08 -8.29
CA LYS A 687 -22.15 -22.26 -9.52
C LYS A 687 -20.76 -21.70 -9.82
N ILE A 688 -19.80 -21.91 -8.94
CA ILE A 688 -18.43 -21.41 -9.15
C ILE A 688 -17.85 -21.95 -10.46
N GLU A 689 -17.84 -23.28 -10.65
CA GLU A 689 -17.30 -23.91 -11.86
C GLU A 689 -18.16 -23.67 -13.10
N SER A 690 -19.50 -23.75 -12.98
CA SER A 690 -20.41 -23.74 -14.12
C SER A 690 -20.74 -22.34 -14.64
N VAL A 691 -20.84 -21.34 -13.78
CA VAL A 691 -21.19 -19.96 -14.12
C VAL A 691 -19.99 -19.02 -13.89
N GLY A 692 -19.38 -19.12 -12.71
CA GLY A 692 -18.33 -18.19 -12.29
C GLY A 692 -17.09 -18.30 -13.17
N ARG A 693 -16.56 -19.50 -13.36
CA ARG A 693 -15.36 -19.73 -14.17
C ARG A 693 -15.51 -19.26 -15.60
N GLN A 694 -16.68 -19.51 -16.22
CA GLN A 694 -16.93 -19.06 -17.58
C GLN A 694 -16.99 -17.55 -17.68
N ALA A 695 -17.74 -16.88 -16.80
CA ALA A 695 -17.84 -15.41 -16.79
C ALA A 695 -16.49 -14.73 -16.58
N MET A 696 -15.68 -15.29 -15.66
CA MET A 696 -14.32 -14.79 -15.43
C MET A 696 -13.39 -15.06 -16.61
N GLY A 697 -13.51 -16.21 -17.28
CA GLY A 697 -12.73 -16.54 -18.48
C GLY A 697 -13.02 -15.57 -19.63
N ASP A 698 -14.29 -15.30 -19.90
CA ASP A 698 -14.71 -14.34 -20.95
C ASP A 698 -14.23 -12.92 -20.65
N PHE A 699 -14.30 -12.52 -19.38
CA PHE A 699 -13.83 -11.21 -18.93
C PHE A 699 -12.30 -11.11 -19.01
N LEU A 700 -11.60 -12.12 -18.53
CA LEU A 700 -10.15 -12.20 -18.52
C LEU A 700 -9.56 -12.18 -19.94
N THR A 701 -10.21 -12.88 -20.88
CA THR A 701 -9.82 -12.83 -22.31
C THR A 701 -9.87 -11.41 -22.85
N LYS A 702 -10.92 -10.65 -22.54
CA LYS A 702 -11.03 -9.24 -22.96
C LYS A 702 -9.95 -8.37 -22.33
N LEU A 703 -9.69 -8.54 -21.01
CA LEU A 703 -8.62 -7.83 -20.33
C LEU A 703 -7.28 -8.06 -21.04
N GLN A 704 -6.95 -9.32 -21.32
CA GLN A 704 -5.68 -9.68 -21.96
C GLN A 704 -5.58 -9.16 -23.40
N VAL A 705 -6.59 -9.38 -24.21
CA VAL A 705 -6.57 -8.99 -25.64
C VAL A 705 -6.43 -7.47 -25.79
N TYR A 706 -7.22 -6.68 -25.09
CA TYR A 706 -7.12 -5.21 -25.18
C TYR A 706 -5.77 -4.70 -24.66
N ARG A 707 -5.25 -5.30 -23.59
CA ARG A 707 -3.91 -5.01 -23.07
C ARG A 707 -2.83 -5.33 -24.10
N SER A 708 -2.87 -6.52 -24.68
CA SER A 708 -1.90 -6.98 -25.69
C SER A 708 -1.85 -6.06 -26.90
N MET A 709 -3.00 -5.64 -27.39
CA MET A 709 -3.12 -4.78 -28.58
C MET A 709 -2.88 -3.29 -28.28
N GLY A 710 -2.78 -2.87 -27.00
CA GLY A 710 -2.76 -1.46 -26.64
C GLY A 710 -4.08 -0.73 -26.95
N ASP A 711 -5.19 -1.48 -27.09
CA ASP A 711 -6.52 -0.91 -27.32
C ASP A 711 -7.10 -0.33 -26.03
N SER A 712 -6.50 0.76 -25.60
CA SER A 712 -6.92 1.45 -24.38
C SER A 712 -8.33 2.01 -24.45
N LYS A 713 -8.87 2.26 -25.66
CA LYS A 713 -10.25 2.76 -25.84
C LYS A 713 -11.27 1.68 -25.48
N ALA A 714 -11.14 0.49 -26.04
CA ALA A 714 -12.04 -0.62 -25.75
C ALA A 714 -11.84 -1.12 -24.30
N GLY A 715 -10.58 -1.25 -23.87
CA GLY A 715 -10.24 -1.63 -22.50
C GLY A 715 -10.83 -0.68 -21.47
N ARG A 716 -10.70 0.63 -21.67
CA ARG A 716 -11.26 1.66 -20.80
C ARG A 716 -12.79 1.59 -20.76
N ALA A 717 -13.46 1.54 -21.92
CA ALA A 717 -14.92 1.48 -21.98
C ALA A 717 -15.48 0.26 -21.23
N MET A 718 -14.83 -0.91 -21.36
CA MET A 718 -15.21 -2.12 -20.64
C MET A 718 -14.98 -1.96 -19.13
N PHE A 719 -13.80 -1.52 -18.73
CA PHE A 719 -13.42 -1.45 -17.32
C PHE A 719 -14.21 -0.39 -16.55
N GLU A 720 -14.43 0.79 -17.16
CA GLU A 720 -15.21 1.87 -16.57
C GLU A 720 -16.67 1.48 -16.36
N LYS A 721 -17.29 0.71 -17.29
CA LYS A 721 -18.63 0.13 -17.11
C LYS A 721 -18.77 -0.62 -15.78
N TYR A 722 -17.78 -1.45 -15.45
CA TYR A 722 -17.79 -2.23 -14.21
C TYR A 722 -17.26 -1.46 -13.00
N SER A 723 -16.49 -0.39 -13.21
CA SER A 723 -16.01 0.50 -12.15
C SER A 723 -17.05 1.49 -11.66
N GLU A 724 -18.15 1.65 -12.40
CA GLU A 724 -19.25 2.54 -12.02
C GLU A 724 -19.87 2.14 -10.68
N VAL A 725 -20.17 3.14 -9.84
CA VAL A 725 -20.83 2.97 -8.54
C VAL A 725 -22.25 3.53 -8.65
N PRO A 726 -23.23 2.73 -9.12
CA PRO A 726 -24.59 3.19 -9.42
C PRO A 726 -25.36 3.56 -8.15
N ALA A 727 -26.15 4.64 -8.25
CA ALA A 727 -27.03 5.09 -7.16
C ALA A 727 -28.36 4.31 -7.11
N GLU A 728 -28.78 3.78 -8.25
CA GLU A 728 -30.07 3.10 -8.45
C GLU A 728 -29.87 1.73 -9.10
N GLY A 729 -30.96 0.98 -9.24
CA GLY A 729 -30.96 -0.35 -9.88
C GLY A 729 -30.91 -1.50 -8.87
N PRO A 730 -30.66 -2.73 -9.33
CA PRO A 730 -30.67 -3.92 -8.47
C PRO A 730 -29.55 -3.91 -7.43
N HIS A 731 -28.48 -3.18 -7.68
CA HIS A 731 -27.32 -3.06 -6.80
C HIS A 731 -26.94 -1.57 -6.63
N PRO A 732 -27.60 -0.84 -5.71
CA PRO A 732 -27.39 0.60 -5.51
C PRO A 732 -26.09 0.84 -4.71
N PHE A 733 -24.94 0.61 -5.32
CA PHE A 733 -23.65 0.63 -4.66
C PHE A 733 -23.30 1.99 -4.04
N ALA A 734 -23.81 3.10 -4.58
CA ALA A 734 -23.62 4.40 -3.95
C ALA A 734 -24.30 4.48 -2.57
N LYS A 735 -25.48 3.86 -2.40
CA LYS A 735 -26.13 3.71 -1.09
C LYS A 735 -25.35 2.75 -0.19
N TRP A 736 -24.89 1.63 -0.74
CA TRP A 736 -24.14 0.62 0.01
C TRP A 736 -22.74 1.09 0.42
N HIS A 737 -22.14 2.04 -0.31
CA HIS A 737 -20.91 2.69 0.07
C HIS A 737 -20.97 3.27 1.51
N GLU A 738 -22.09 3.92 1.89
CA GLU A 738 -22.25 4.46 3.24
C GLU A 738 -22.25 3.35 4.30
N ILE A 739 -22.83 2.19 4.00
CA ILE A 739 -22.86 1.02 4.89
C ILE A 739 -21.44 0.46 5.03
N VAL A 740 -20.71 0.29 3.91
CA VAL A 740 -19.35 -0.24 3.88
C VAL A 740 -18.40 0.67 4.65
N VAL A 741 -18.47 1.98 4.43
CA VAL A 741 -17.63 2.96 5.14
C VAL A 741 -17.91 2.97 6.64
N ARG A 742 -19.18 2.86 7.06
CA ARG A 742 -19.54 2.81 8.47
C ARG A 742 -19.01 1.56 9.16
N LYS A 743 -19.00 0.41 8.46
CA LYS A 743 -18.57 -0.89 9.00
C LYS A 743 -17.10 -1.24 8.67
N ARG A 744 -16.36 -0.30 8.13
CA ARG A 744 -14.94 -0.54 7.86
C ARG A 744 -14.17 -0.81 9.14
N ARG A 745 -13.18 -1.67 9.03
CA ARG A 745 -12.26 -1.93 10.13
C ARG A 745 -11.09 -0.94 10.09
N PRO A 746 -10.52 -0.61 11.26
CA PRO A 746 -9.26 0.14 11.30
C PRO A 746 -8.18 -0.56 10.48
N ARG A 747 -7.36 0.23 9.80
CA ARG A 747 -6.15 -0.27 9.14
C ARG A 747 -5.13 -0.65 10.19
N MET A 748 -4.52 -1.82 10.06
CA MET A 748 -3.46 -2.26 10.95
C MET A 748 -2.17 -1.46 10.72
N VAL A 749 -1.40 -1.31 11.78
CA VAL A 749 -0.02 -0.85 11.76
C VAL A 749 0.88 -2.07 12.00
N LEU A 750 1.89 -2.23 11.16
CA LEU A 750 2.86 -3.31 11.29
C LEU A 750 4.16 -2.74 11.87
N ALA A 751 4.46 -3.12 13.11
CA ALA A 751 5.74 -2.80 13.75
C ALA A 751 6.83 -3.72 13.20
N MET A 752 7.97 -3.16 12.88
CA MET A 752 9.14 -3.88 12.37
C MET A 752 10.28 -3.81 13.37
N PRO A 753 11.15 -4.84 13.45
CA PRO A 753 12.34 -4.82 14.27
C PRO A 753 13.32 -3.74 13.82
N ASN A 754 14.28 -3.43 14.70
CA ASN A 754 15.50 -2.76 14.32
C ASN A 754 16.66 -3.75 14.32
N THR A 755 17.75 -3.40 13.67
CA THR A 755 19.01 -4.12 13.70
C THR A 755 20.07 -3.23 14.35
N ARG A 756 20.95 -3.81 15.18
CA ARG A 756 22.00 -3.07 15.89
C ARG A 756 23.32 -3.81 15.80
N ALA A 757 24.35 -3.15 15.30
CA ALA A 757 25.71 -3.70 15.31
C ALA A 757 26.24 -3.76 16.73
N VAL A 758 26.80 -4.91 17.14
CA VAL A 758 27.38 -5.17 18.46
C VAL A 758 28.67 -5.96 18.27
N GLY A 759 29.81 -5.29 18.34
CA GLY A 759 31.10 -5.90 18.05
C GLY A 759 31.16 -6.37 16.60
N ASP A 760 31.54 -7.64 16.41
CA ASP A 760 31.65 -8.27 15.08
C ASP A 760 30.34 -8.95 14.62
N ASP A 761 29.20 -8.66 15.24
CA ASP A 761 27.90 -9.25 14.92
C ASP A 761 26.78 -8.20 14.92
N VAL A 762 25.58 -8.61 14.52
CA VAL A 762 24.37 -7.77 14.52
C VAL A 762 23.25 -8.48 15.28
N GLU A 763 22.66 -7.75 16.21
CA GLU A 763 21.50 -8.18 16.98
C GLU A 763 20.21 -7.65 16.35
N LEU A 764 19.16 -8.46 16.40
CA LEU A 764 17.79 -8.04 16.12
C LEU A 764 17.18 -7.43 17.38
N VAL A 765 16.64 -6.22 17.28
CA VAL A 765 15.92 -5.56 18.37
C VAL A 765 14.43 -5.72 18.11
N SER A 766 13.80 -6.63 18.88
CA SER A 766 12.37 -6.93 18.75
C SER A 766 11.50 -6.05 19.64
N TYR A 767 10.28 -5.82 19.20
CA TYR A 767 9.26 -5.00 19.88
C TYR A 767 7.97 -5.83 20.07
N THR A 768 7.04 -5.31 20.88
CA THR A 768 5.75 -5.96 21.13
C THR A 768 4.63 -5.29 20.31
N GLU A 769 3.46 -5.92 20.30
CA GLU A 769 2.26 -5.44 19.61
C GLU A 769 1.56 -4.32 20.42
N ALA A 770 2.26 -3.22 20.63
CA ALA A 770 1.77 -2.06 21.38
C ALA A 770 2.18 -0.75 20.70
N THR A 771 1.36 0.28 20.82
CA THR A 771 1.65 1.62 20.26
C THR A 771 2.95 2.19 20.79
N ASP A 772 3.22 2.03 22.10
CA ASP A 772 4.45 2.50 22.75
C ASP A 772 5.70 1.85 22.14
N CYS A 773 5.59 0.59 21.75
CA CYS A 773 6.68 -0.14 21.09
C CYS A 773 6.92 0.32 19.65
N VAL A 774 5.87 0.70 18.90
CA VAL A 774 6.08 1.34 17.60
C VAL A 774 6.81 2.67 17.75
N VAL A 775 6.38 3.50 18.70
CA VAL A 775 7.07 4.77 19.03
C VAL A 775 8.52 4.51 19.39
N GLN A 776 8.78 3.56 20.29
CA GLN A 776 10.12 3.21 20.74
C GLN A 776 10.99 2.70 19.57
N SER A 777 10.42 1.90 18.66
CA SER A 777 11.17 1.40 17.50
C SER A 777 11.68 2.54 16.61
N TRP A 778 10.95 3.62 16.50
CA TRP A 778 11.39 4.82 15.77
C TRP A 778 12.38 5.65 16.59
N VAL A 779 12.20 5.79 17.89
CA VAL A 779 13.17 6.49 18.77
C VAL A 779 14.54 5.80 18.72
N ASP A 780 14.56 4.46 18.70
CA ASP A 780 15.80 3.66 18.72
C ASP A 780 16.48 3.53 17.34
N ARG A 781 15.78 3.91 16.26
CA ARG A 781 16.22 3.63 14.86
C ARG A 781 17.43 4.43 14.43
N PHE A 782 17.55 5.66 14.90
CA PHE A 782 18.64 6.58 14.59
C PHE A 782 19.22 7.18 15.86
N SER A 783 20.50 7.54 15.83
CA SER A 783 21.12 8.27 16.93
C SER A 783 20.52 9.69 17.08
N PRO A 784 20.69 10.33 18.24
CA PRO A 784 20.25 11.72 18.41
C PRO A 784 20.85 12.66 17.36
N GLU A 785 22.10 12.47 17.00
CA GLU A 785 22.83 13.28 16.02
C GLU A 785 22.30 13.04 14.59
N GLU A 786 21.95 11.80 14.28
CA GLU A 786 21.31 11.46 13.00
C GLU A 786 19.92 12.09 12.90
N TYR A 787 19.13 12.08 13.97
CA TYR A 787 17.83 12.76 14.00
C TYR A 787 17.95 14.26 13.80
N GLU A 788 18.97 14.93 14.33
CA GLU A 788 19.21 16.35 14.06
C GLU A 788 19.50 16.62 12.56
N GLN A 789 20.26 15.72 11.93
CA GLN A 789 20.52 15.80 10.48
C GLN A 789 19.23 15.57 9.67
N VAL A 790 18.41 14.60 10.07
CA VAL A 790 17.09 14.31 9.44
C VAL A 790 16.19 15.53 9.55
N GLU A 791 16.05 16.10 10.76
CA GLU A 791 15.23 17.27 11.01
C GLU A 791 15.64 18.44 10.10
N ALA A 792 16.95 18.73 10.03
CA ALA A 792 17.47 19.80 9.17
C ALA A 792 17.20 19.54 7.68
N ALA A 793 17.39 18.30 7.21
CA ALA A 793 17.18 17.93 5.82
C ALA A 793 15.70 18.00 5.41
N LEU A 794 14.78 17.52 6.24
CA LEU A 794 13.34 17.60 6.00
C LEU A 794 12.84 19.04 5.99
N MET A 795 13.38 19.91 6.87
CA MET A 795 13.05 21.34 6.87
C MET A 795 13.61 22.06 5.65
N ALA A 796 14.83 21.74 5.22
CA ALA A 796 15.42 22.29 3.99
C ALA A 796 14.58 21.93 2.76
N PHE A 797 14.13 20.67 2.66
CA PHE A 797 13.22 20.22 1.61
C PHE A 797 11.90 21.00 1.62
N THR A 798 11.25 21.12 2.78
CA THR A 798 9.98 21.85 2.92
C THR A 798 10.13 23.32 2.50
N ASN A 799 11.23 23.97 2.86
CA ASN A 799 11.50 25.37 2.49
C ASN A 799 11.68 25.57 0.97
N THR A 800 12.19 24.58 0.26
CA THR A 800 12.31 24.66 -1.22
C THR A 800 10.98 24.42 -1.92
N TRP A 801 10.08 23.64 -1.33
CA TRP A 801 8.78 23.36 -1.91
C TRP A 801 7.79 24.52 -1.79
N THR A 802 7.91 25.34 -0.74
CA THR A 802 7.02 26.48 -0.48
C THR A 802 7.44 27.78 -1.17
N LYS A 803 8.60 27.79 -1.84
CA LYS A 803 9.09 28.92 -2.66
C LYS A 803 8.66 28.78 -4.11
#